data_a8acfdb344b2b0696cf03e43acf2938e
#
_entry.id   a8acfdb344b2b0696cf03e43acf2938e
#
_cell.length_a   1.000
_cell.length_b   1.000
_cell.length_c   1.000
_cell.angle_alpha   90.00
_cell.angle_beta   90.00
_cell.angle_gamma   90.00
#
_symmetry.space_group_name_H-M   'P 1'
#
loop_
_entity.id
_entity.type
_entity.pdbx_description
1 polymer ?
#
loop_
_entity_poly.entity_id
_entity_poly.type
_entity_poly.pdbx_seq_one_letter_code
_entity_poly.pdbx_strand_id
1 'polypeptide(L)'
;MGADFELSINQNGQPSLLYIDKGNNKVNVGTKLSDFDIEKKLGQGHFGSVCLVKSKKTNKLYALKEIRGEIFNDNQRKEVEREIKLLEDLNHPHIIKYFTSFRENGNFYIVTEYINGGSLENLADRVHKEGKLLTEKIIWDFLIQTLSGLVYLHENKKIIHRDIKPDNLLLDKDHDLKISDFGVSAVNRSDADESVKCHNTCIGPIQFMAPEMFFEKEYSFKNDIYMLGITFFNVMSGKMPEIKRENENGANIIRLKNVENLIPDYYSESLKNFILKLLTIDADKRPSAKAAFAQAISYYTVKFLRITSILATLNCVSSLPTIGAYFNSDRITDRIKNDEHERKYIVTKVIKHALDYANPNHFDYEKSKIECLKLRTIFYTTSTGVEKSLEVDIISNFENICNKLHRELNKANVTGSQMSENNTINENYLDDNGGKIDEADENMVIKFAAKKFAENFKSKISDQLYFLVKKIYQCPECQRNIKYLTTFHCAYCLRPERCALWLEKKNINIIDLFKHSSKTRKFSDINLNCKFCGKMQKDINITKKFYTSPLNLVLCFDYSDEDEFEFKIEENINLSQFVERTDICKTNYRLVGAIFTEESEEDENNDKYVSYTKTPNGQWKYCSGNNVQNSSFNELQNHKHIQALFYTTS
;
A
#
# COMPACT_ATOMS: atom_id res chain seq x y z
N MET A 1 2.56 -13.11 1.52
CA MET A 1 1.78 -13.71 2.62
C MET A 1 0.99 -12.59 3.26
N GLY A 2 -0.33 -12.55 3.05
CA GLY A 2 -1.17 -11.48 3.54
C GLY A 2 -1.32 -11.57 5.06
N ALA A 3 -1.06 -10.47 5.73
CA ALA A 3 -1.48 -10.29 7.10
C ALA A 3 -3.00 -10.13 7.12
N ASP A 4 -3.69 -10.92 7.93
CA ASP A 4 -5.12 -10.78 8.09
C ASP A 4 -5.41 -9.82 9.23
N PHE A 5 -6.18 -8.78 8.92
CA PHE A 5 -6.65 -7.81 9.90
C PHE A 5 -8.16 -7.94 10.06
N GLU A 6 -8.63 -7.86 11.29
CA GLU A 6 -10.05 -7.66 11.56
C GLU A 6 -10.35 -6.16 11.61
N LEU A 7 -11.15 -5.70 10.68
CA LEU A 7 -11.70 -4.35 10.73
C LEU A 7 -13.02 -4.39 11.50
N SER A 8 -13.06 -3.81 12.69
CA SER A 8 -14.30 -3.52 13.41
C SER A 8 -14.52 -2.01 13.41
N ILE A 9 -15.75 -1.57 13.28
CA ILE A 9 -16.12 -0.18 13.46
C ILE A 9 -16.99 -0.11 14.70
N ASN A 10 -16.61 0.76 15.63
CA ASN A 10 -17.42 1.02 16.82
C ASN A 10 -18.70 1.81 16.45
N GLN A 11 -19.62 1.93 17.41
CA GLN A 11 -20.89 2.63 17.20
C GLN A 11 -20.74 4.10 16.77
N ASN A 12 -19.55 4.67 16.91
CA ASN A 12 -19.21 6.04 16.53
C ASN A 12 -18.51 6.15 15.15
N GLY A 13 -18.52 5.08 14.32
CA GLY A 13 -17.94 5.10 13.00
C GLY A 13 -16.41 5.06 12.94
N GLN A 14 -15.71 4.82 14.06
CA GLN A 14 -14.25 4.78 14.09
C GLN A 14 -13.73 3.39 13.72
N PRO A 15 -12.77 3.29 12.77
CA PRO A 15 -12.18 2.03 12.38
C PRO A 15 -11.29 1.47 13.49
N SER A 16 -11.41 0.18 13.75
CA SER A 16 -10.57 -0.59 14.64
C SER A 16 -10.05 -1.82 13.89
N LEU A 17 -8.74 -1.94 13.78
CA LEU A 17 -8.08 -3.07 13.14
C LEU A 17 -7.50 -4.01 14.18
N LEU A 18 -7.87 -5.29 14.11
CA LEU A 18 -7.23 -6.36 14.88
C LEU A 18 -6.42 -7.24 13.91
N TYR A 19 -5.14 -7.42 14.20
CA TYR A 19 -4.27 -8.32 13.44
C TYR A 19 -4.52 -9.77 13.83
N ILE A 20 -4.58 -10.67 12.83
CA ILE A 20 -4.72 -12.11 13.04
C ILE A 20 -3.42 -12.79 12.66
N ASP A 21 -2.76 -13.39 13.65
CA ASP A 21 -1.53 -14.13 13.47
C ASP A 21 -1.80 -15.50 12.83
N LYS A 22 -1.29 -15.73 11.62
CA LYS A 22 -1.40 -17.02 10.89
C LYS A 22 -0.21 -17.96 11.11
N GLY A 23 0.51 -17.83 12.20
CA GLY A 23 1.61 -18.74 12.52
C GLY A 23 2.83 -18.61 11.57
N ASN A 24 4.01 -18.69 12.14
CA ASN A 24 5.26 -18.62 11.40
C ASN A 24 5.58 -19.96 10.72
N ASN A 25 5.59 -20.01 9.39
CA ASN A 25 6.32 -21.07 8.69
C ASN A 25 7.83 -20.87 8.94
N LYS A 26 8.41 -21.67 9.84
CA LYS A 26 9.83 -21.57 10.23
C LYS A 26 10.73 -21.96 9.05
N VAL A 27 11.33 -20.95 8.42
CA VAL A 27 12.37 -21.16 7.40
C VAL A 27 13.68 -21.46 8.13
N ASN A 28 14.32 -22.58 7.83
CA ASN A 28 15.64 -22.90 8.40
C ASN A 28 16.73 -22.06 7.75
N VAL A 29 17.12 -20.97 8.41
CA VAL A 29 18.16 -20.03 7.94
C VAL A 29 19.57 -20.39 8.44
N GLY A 30 19.70 -21.24 9.45
CA GLY A 30 20.95 -21.62 10.14
C GLY A 30 20.77 -21.61 11.64
N THR A 31 21.60 -22.40 12.38
CA THR A 31 21.53 -22.56 13.84
C THR A 31 22.89 -22.46 14.53
N LYS A 32 23.94 -22.08 13.80
CA LYS A 32 25.30 -21.86 14.32
C LYS A 32 26.03 -20.83 13.44
N LEU A 33 27.06 -20.19 13.98
CA LEU A 33 27.82 -19.15 13.27
C LEU A 33 28.38 -19.61 11.93
N SER A 34 28.86 -20.85 11.84
CA SER A 34 29.38 -21.40 10.60
C SER A 34 28.38 -21.55 9.46
N ASP A 35 27.07 -21.42 9.74
CA ASP A 35 25.99 -21.41 8.72
C ASP A 35 25.88 -20.04 8.03
N PHE A 36 26.64 -19.04 8.47
CA PHE A 36 26.58 -17.67 7.97
C PHE A 36 27.95 -17.16 7.52
N ASP A 37 27.95 -16.41 6.44
CA ASP A 37 29.09 -15.60 6.02
C ASP A 37 28.86 -14.14 6.49
N ILE A 38 29.82 -13.57 7.23
CA ILE A 38 29.73 -12.19 7.73
C ILE A 38 30.13 -11.25 6.58
N GLU A 39 29.21 -10.40 6.14
CA GLU A 39 29.43 -9.44 5.05
C GLU A 39 29.97 -8.11 5.55
N LYS A 40 29.31 -7.53 6.57
CA LYS A 40 29.74 -6.27 7.18
C LYS A 40 29.13 -6.06 8.57
N LYS A 41 29.76 -5.20 9.38
CA LYS A 41 29.18 -4.73 10.63
C LYS A 41 28.16 -3.64 10.35
N LEU A 42 26.94 -3.77 10.91
CA LEU A 42 25.85 -2.80 10.79
C LEU A 42 25.82 -1.81 11.96
N GLY A 43 26.14 -2.28 13.17
CA GLY A 43 26.10 -1.46 14.36
C GLY A 43 26.84 -2.08 15.55
N GLN A 44 27.08 -1.25 16.57
CA GLN A 44 27.66 -1.66 17.85
C GLN A 44 26.77 -1.10 18.95
N GLY A 45 26.17 -1.95 19.76
CA GLY A 45 25.41 -1.57 20.94
C GLY A 45 26.16 -1.86 22.24
N HIS A 46 25.55 -1.50 23.36
CA HIS A 46 26.14 -1.70 24.70
C HIS A 46 26.34 -3.20 25.02
N PHE A 47 25.44 -4.05 24.57
CA PHE A 47 25.42 -5.49 24.87
C PHE A 47 26.02 -6.37 23.76
N GLY A 48 26.41 -5.82 22.64
CA GLY A 48 26.94 -6.61 21.53
C GLY A 48 27.03 -5.86 20.21
N SER A 49 27.09 -6.61 19.12
CA SER A 49 27.21 -6.07 17.77
C SER A 49 26.12 -6.66 16.84
N VAL A 50 25.78 -5.89 15.81
CA VAL A 50 24.89 -6.35 14.73
C VAL A 50 25.68 -6.42 13.44
N CYS A 51 25.64 -7.56 12.77
CA CYS A 51 26.30 -7.79 11.49
C CYS A 51 25.31 -8.15 10.38
N LEU A 52 25.57 -7.68 9.18
CA LEU A 52 24.97 -8.22 7.97
C LEU A 52 25.61 -9.57 7.69
N VAL A 53 24.79 -10.58 7.52
CA VAL A 53 25.25 -11.94 7.25
C VAL A 53 24.48 -12.56 6.08
N LYS A 54 25.14 -13.43 5.35
CA LYS A 54 24.54 -14.23 4.30
C LYS A 54 24.38 -15.67 4.78
N SER A 55 23.16 -16.20 4.79
CA SER A 55 22.93 -17.59 5.15
C SER A 55 23.38 -18.53 4.04
N LYS A 56 24.23 -19.51 4.35
CA LYS A 56 24.66 -20.57 3.40
C LYS A 56 23.52 -21.52 3.02
N LYS A 57 22.48 -21.61 3.85
CA LYS A 57 21.31 -22.47 3.60
C LYS A 57 20.31 -21.85 2.64
N THR A 58 20.07 -20.55 2.76
CA THR A 58 19.05 -19.86 1.96
C THR A 58 19.61 -18.94 0.90
N ASN A 59 20.93 -18.68 0.92
CA ASN A 59 21.65 -17.72 0.07
C ASN A 59 21.11 -16.27 0.15
N LYS A 60 20.38 -15.93 1.25
CA LYS A 60 19.78 -14.60 1.49
C LYS A 60 20.51 -13.88 2.60
N LEU A 61 20.33 -12.55 2.63
CA LEU A 61 20.90 -11.64 3.64
C LEU A 61 19.99 -11.55 4.85
N TYR A 62 20.62 -11.49 6.04
CA TYR A 62 19.97 -11.36 7.34
C TYR A 62 20.78 -10.41 8.23
N ALA A 63 20.15 -9.91 9.31
CA ALA A 63 20.84 -9.25 10.39
C ALA A 63 21.09 -10.25 11.53
N LEU A 64 22.33 -10.34 11.98
CA LEU A 64 22.76 -11.20 13.10
C LEU A 64 23.16 -10.29 14.27
N LYS A 65 22.36 -10.27 15.33
CA LYS A 65 22.65 -9.59 16.60
C LYS A 65 23.40 -10.55 17.52
N GLU A 66 24.65 -10.25 17.84
CA GLU A 66 25.45 -10.92 18.84
C GLU A 66 25.25 -10.23 20.19
N ILE A 67 24.95 -11.00 21.24
CA ILE A 67 24.83 -10.53 22.62
C ILE A 67 25.84 -11.31 23.45
N ARG A 68 26.82 -10.59 24.05
CA ARG A 68 27.93 -11.20 24.78
C ARG A 68 27.46 -11.74 26.14
N GLY A 69 27.41 -13.05 26.26
CA GLY A 69 26.93 -13.74 27.48
C GLY A 69 27.93 -13.72 28.66
N GLU A 70 29.20 -13.44 28.41
CA GLU A 70 30.23 -13.40 29.44
C GLU A 70 30.06 -12.25 30.46
N ILE A 71 29.35 -11.19 30.04
CA ILE A 71 29.13 -9.98 30.84
C ILE A 71 27.91 -10.13 31.77
N PHE A 72 27.10 -11.18 31.58
CA PHE A 72 25.77 -11.31 32.19
C PHE A 72 25.77 -12.19 33.45
N ASN A 73 25.10 -11.69 34.48
CA ASN A 73 24.64 -12.54 35.58
C ASN A 73 23.44 -13.38 35.17
N ASP A 74 23.02 -14.34 35.99
CA ASP A 74 21.93 -15.27 35.67
C ASP A 74 20.60 -14.58 35.42
N ASN A 75 20.32 -13.43 36.03
CA ASN A 75 19.10 -12.67 35.81
C ASN A 75 19.09 -12.02 34.42
N GLN A 76 20.21 -11.42 34.02
CA GLN A 76 20.37 -10.82 32.70
C GLN A 76 20.30 -11.87 31.58
N ARG A 77 20.84 -13.06 31.79
CA ARG A 77 20.69 -14.20 30.84
C ARG A 77 19.23 -14.58 30.65
N LYS A 78 18.46 -14.67 31.75
CA LYS A 78 17.00 -14.92 31.68
C LYS A 78 16.23 -13.83 30.95
N GLU A 79 16.70 -12.57 31.04
CA GLU A 79 16.11 -11.45 30.28
C GLU A 79 16.34 -11.60 28.76
N VAL A 80 17.56 -11.96 28.33
CA VAL A 80 17.85 -12.24 26.93
C VAL A 80 17.02 -13.43 26.41
N GLU A 81 16.89 -14.50 27.17
CA GLU A 81 16.06 -15.65 26.79
C GLU A 81 14.57 -15.27 26.67
N ARG A 82 14.10 -14.34 27.51
CA ARG A 82 12.73 -13.81 27.41
C ARG A 82 12.57 -12.94 26.16
N GLU A 83 13.53 -12.05 25.82
CA GLU A 83 13.53 -11.27 24.59
C GLU A 83 13.41 -12.19 23.35
N ILE A 84 14.23 -13.23 23.31
CA ILE A 84 14.20 -14.21 22.22
C ILE A 84 12.81 -14.84 22.11
N LYS A 85 12.25 -15.29 23.22
CA LYS A 85 10.93 -15.93 23.25
C LYS A 85 9.80 -14.96 22.83
N LEU A 86 9.91 -13.68 23.16
CA LEU A 86 8.97 -12.66 22.68
C LEU A 86 9.04 -12.50 21.16
N LEU A 87 10.25 -12.41 20.61
CA LEU A 87 10.46 -12.23 19.17
C LEU A 87 9.94 -13.44 18.36
N GLU A 88 10.02 -14.64 18.89
CA GLU A 88 9.54 -15.88 18.22
C GLU A 88 8.04 -15.84 17.91
N ASP A 89 7.27 -15.16 18.74
CA ASP A 89 5.80 -15.10 18.65
C ASP A 89 5.30 -13.86 17.89
N LEU A 90 6.22 -12.97 17.42
CA LEU A 90 5.85 -11.77 16.70
C LEU A 90 5.78 -12.00 15.18
N ASN A 91 4.68 -11.60 14.58
CA ASN A 91 4.47 -11.64 13.14
C ASN A 91 3.57 -10.47 12.69
N HIS A 92 4.19 -9.36 12.29
CA HIS A 92 3.48 -8.16 11.86
C HIS A 92 4.31 -7.42 10.79
N PRO A 93 3.71 -6.81 9.74
CA PRO A 93 4.44 -6.12 8.66
C PRO A 93 5.34 -5.00 9.15
N HIS A 94 4.95 -4.28 10.21
CA HIS A 94 5.71 -3.16 10.79
C HIS A 94 6.48 -3.53 12.06
N ILE A 95 6.82 -4.82 12.22
CA ILE A 95 7.70 -5.32 13.28
C ILE A 95 8.78 -6.16 12.62
N ILE A 96 10.02 -6.02 13.11
CA ILE A 96 11.15 -6.80 12.62
C ILE A 96 10.86 -8.30 12.68
N LYS A 97 11.07 -9.01 11.57
CA LYS A 97 10.81 -10.44 11.49
C LYS A 97 11.95 -11.23 12.10
N TYR A 98 11.66 -12.05 13.09
CA TYR A 98 12.56 -13.04 13.65
C TYR A 98 12.60 -14.31 12.79
N PHE A 99 13.78 -14.94 12.69
CA PHE A 99 13.96 -16.22 11.99
C PHE A 99 14.43 -17.33 12.90
N THR A 100 15.48 -17.10 13.68
CA THR A 100 16.05 -18.08 14.60
C THR A 100 16.95 -17.40 15.63
N SER A 101 17.27 -18.12 16.68
CA SER A 101 18.33 -17.80 17.63
C SER A 101 19.10 -19.03 18.00
N PHE A 102 20.34 -18.86 18.43
CA PHE A 102 21.18 -19.93 18.93
C PHE A 102 22.21 -19.40 19.92
N ARG A 103 22.83 -20.33 20.68
CA ARG A 103 23.90 -20.03 21.63
C ARG A 103 25.16 -20.73 21.18
N GLU A 104 26.25 -19.98 21.08
CA GLU A 104 27.55 -20.52 20.70
C GLU A 104 28.67 -19.73 21.42
N ASN A 105 29.69 -20.43 21.95
CA ASN A 105 30.83 -19.84 22.69
C ASN A 105 30.44 -18.90 23.85
N GLY A 106 29.33 -19.22 24.56
CA GLY A 106 28.84 -18.39 25.66
C GLY A 106 27.98 -17.19 25.25
N ASN A 107 27.95 -16.80 23.96
CA ASN A 107 27.17 -15.70 23.43
C ASN A 107 25.81 -16.16 22.90
N PHE A 108 24.85 -15.22 22.87
CA PHE A 108 23.56 -15.43 22.21
C PHE A 108 23.58 -14.74 20.84
N TYR A 109 22.94 -15.38 19.88
CA TYR A 109 22.80 -14.89 18.51
C TYR A 109 21.34 -14.88 18.12
N ILE A 110 20.85 -13.73 17.62
CA ILE A 110 19.50 -13.54 17.14
C ILE A 110 19.57 -13.18 15.65
N VAL A 111 18.84 -13.95 14.81
CA VAL A 111 18.79 -13.72 13.36
C VAL A 111 17.43 -13.14 13.01
N THR A 112 17.45 -11.94 12.44
CA THR A 112 16.26 -11.24 11.97
C THR A 112 16.36 -10.91 10.48
N GLU A 113 15.28 -10.43 9.90
CA GLU A 113 15.35 -9.85 8.56
C GLU A 113 16.34 -8.69 8.51
N TYR A 114 17.01 -8.54 7.37
CA TYR A 114 17.86 -7.39 7.11
C TYR A 114 17.06 -6.28 6.43
N ILE A 115 17.04 -5.10 7.05
CA ILE A 115 16.38 -3.90 6.54
C ILE A 115 17.45 -2.98 5.97
N ASN A 116 17.32 -2.58 4.70
CA ASN A 116 18.42 -2.03 3.90
C ASN A 116 18.40 -0.51 3.68
N GLY A 117 17.38 0.20 4.17
CA GLY A 117 17.26 1.67 4.04
C GLY A 117 17.79 2.47 5.24
N GLY A 118 18.27 1.79 6.28
CA GLY A 118 18.75 2.43 7.52
C GLY A 118 17.65 2.71 8.53
N SER A 119 17.90 3.60 9.50
CA SER A 119 16.91 4.01 10.49
C SER A 119 16.23 5.33 10.13
N LEU A 120 15.13 5.63 10.79
CA LEU A 120 14.44 6.92 10.68
C LEU A 120 15.35 8.07 11.14
N GLU A 121 16.25 7.83 12.12
CA GLU A 121 17.31 8.76 12.51
C GLU A 121 18.22 9.11 11.33
N ASN A 122 18.72 8.09 10.62
CA ASN A 122 19.59 8.31 9.47
C ASN A 122 18.89 9.13 8.35
N LEU A 123 17.61 8.89 8.14
CA LEU A 123 16.82 9.64 7.16
C LEU A 123 16.62 11.09 7.62
N ALA A 124 16.17 11.31 8.86
CA ALA A 124 15.93 12.63 9.43
C ALA A 124 17.20 13.48 9.43
N ASP A 125 18.32 12.93 9.93
CA ASP A 125 19.63 13.57 9.93
C ASP A 125 20.09 14.01 8.55
N ARG A 126 19.92 13.15 7.53
CA ARG A 126 20.29 13.48 6.16
C ARG A 126 19.47 14.65 5.62
N VAL A 127 18.15 14.61 5.82
CA VAL A 127 17.23 15.64 5.33
C VAL A 127 17.49 16.98 6.03
N HIS A 128 17.74 16.98 7.35
CA HIS A 128 18.05 18.19 8.11
C HIS A 128 19.42 18.78 7.74
N LYS A 129 20.43 17.95 7.47
CA LYS A 129 21.75 18.41 6.99
C LYS A 129 21.66 19.11 5.62
N GLU A 130 20.68 18.74 4.80
CA GLU A 130 20.35 19.41 3.53
C GLU A 130 19.52 20.68 3.73
N GLY A 131 19.18 21.07 4.95
CA GLY A 131 18.30 22.21 5.25
C GLY A 131 16.84 21.98 4.84
N LYS A 132 16.43 20.73 4.66
CA LYS A 132 15.08 20.33 4.25
C LYS A 132 14.29 19.75 5.40
N LEU A 133 13.00 19.55 5.18
CA LEU A 133 12.08 18.85 6.07
C LEU A 133 11.46 17.66 5.33
N LEU A 134 11.13 16.61 6.07
CA LEU A 134 10.29 15.52 5.55
C LEU A 134 8.90 16.06 5.25
N THR A 135 8.29 15.63 4.17
CA THR A 135 6.92 16.06 3.84
C THR A 135 5.93 15.56 4.90
N GLU A 136 4.87 16.32 5.11
CA GLU A 136 3.85 15.94 6.10
C GLU A 136 3.23 14.57 5.78
N LYS A 137 3.05 14.23 4.50
CA LYS A 137 2.57 12.92 4.07
C LYS A 137 3.48 11.80 4.58
N ILE A 138 4.80 11.92 4.42
CA ILE A 138 5.79 10.93 4.89
C ILE A 138 5.74 10.81 6.42
N ILE A 139 5.59 11.92 7.15
CA ILE A 139 5.45 11.88 8.61
C ILE A 139 4.22 11.08 9.02
N TRP A 140 3.07 11.34 8.40
CA TRP A 140 1.85 10.58 8.66
C TRP A 140 1.98 9.11 8.29
N ASP A 141 2.62 8.79 7.16
CA ASP A 141 2.86 7.40 6.74
C ASP A 141 3.66 6.64 7.80
N PHE A 142 4.75 7.21 8.30
CA PHE A 142 5.56 6.60 9.34
C PHE A 142 4.83 6.51 10.70
N LEU A 143 4.06 7.53 11.08
CA LEU A 143 3.21 7.50 12.28
C LEU A 143 2.22 6.35 12.24
N ILE A 144 1.51 6.19 11.15
CA ILE A 144 0.49 5.14 10.97
C ILE A 144 1.14 3.76 10.99
N GLN A 145 2.27 3.58 10.32
CA GLN A 145 3.01 2.30 10.31
C GLN A 145 3.49 1.93 11.73
N THR A 146 4.06 2.89 12.45
CA THR A 146 4.52 2.66 13.83
C THR A 146 3.34 2.36 14.76
N LEU A 147 2.27 3.14 14.66
CA LEU A 147 1.06 2.91 15.45
C LEU A 147 0.40 1.55 15.15
N SER A 148 0.41 1.11 13.90
CA SER A 148 -0.07 -0.24 13.53
C SER A 148 0.71 -1.34 14.26
N GLY A 149 2.05 -1.22 14.28
CA GLY A 149 2.92 -2.12 15.06
C GLY A 149 2.64 -2.05 16.56
N LEU A 150 2.46 -0.84 17.13
CA LEU A 150 2.15 -0.67 18.55
C LEU A 150 0.77 -1.21 18.93
N VAL A 151 -0.25 -1.06 18.06
CA VAL A 151 -1.56 -1.70 18.30
C VAL A 151 -1.42 -3.22 18.40
N TYR A 152 -0.67 -3.84 17.48
CA TYR A 152 -0.41 -5.28 17.55
C TYR A 152 0.32 -5.68 18.84
N LEU A 153 1.35 -4.94 19.25
CA LEU A 153 2.09 -5.21 20.48
C LEU A 153 1.19 -5.07 21.71
N HIS A 154 0.45 -3.96 21.82
CA HIS A 154 -0.33 -3.62 23.00
C HIS A 154 -1.61 -4.45 23.13
N GLU A 155 -2.38 -4.58 22.03
CA GLU A 155 -3.71 -5.22 22.07
C GLU A 155 -3.63 -6.74 21.92
N ASN A 156 -2.81 -7.24 20.99
CA ASN A 156 -2.76 -8.65 20.67
C ASN A 156 -1.73 -9.43 21.51
N LYS A 157 -0.56 -8.83 21.75
CA LYS A 157 0.55 -9.51 22.43
C LYS A 157 0.76 -9.08 23.88
N LYS A 158 0.13 -7.99 24.31
CA LYS A 158 0.28 -7.39 25.66
C LYS A 158 1.73 -7.05 25.99
N ILE A 159 2.48 -6.56 24.99
CA ILE A 159 3.89 -6.19 25.09
C ILE A 159 4.03 -4.66 25.07
N ILE A 160 4.81 -4.14 26.03
CA ILE A 160 5.28 -2.74 26.03
C ILE A 160 6.69 -2.74 25.44
N HIS A 161 6.95 -1.91 24.44
CA HIS A 161 8.24 -1.86 23.74
C HIS A 161 9.35 -1.17 24.56
N ARG A 162 9.05 -0.03 25.19
CA ARG A 162 9.91 0.77 26.09
C ARG A 162 11.10 1.50 25.47
N ASP A 163 11.36 1.35 24.17
CA ASP A 163 12.48 2.03 23.50
C ASP A 163 12.09 2.49 22.09
N ILE A 164 10.93 3.15 21.99
CA ILE A 164 10.50 3.77 20.72
C ILE A 164 11.31 5.06 20.54
N LYS A 165 12.19 5.06 19.54
CA LYS A 165 13.05 6.18 19.13
C LYS A 165 13.41 6.06 17.65
N PRO A 166 13.91 7.14 17.00
CA PRO A 166 14.18 7.10 15.56
C PRO A 166 15.20 6.02 15.13
N ASP A 167 16.16 5.67 15.99
CA ASP A 167 17.14 4.60 15.71
C ASP A 167 16.52 3.22 15.58
N ASN A 168 15.45 2.95 16.35
CA ASN A 168 14.78 1.64 16.41
C ASN A 168 13.62 1.52 15.40
N LEU A 169 13.39 2.54 14.60
CA LEU A 169 12.45 2.55 13.49
C LEU A 169 13.23 2.38 12.18
N LEU A 170 13.32 1.13 11.71
CA LEU A 170 14.12 0.81 10.52
C LEU A 170 13.26 0.98 9.26
N LEU A 171 13.88 1.47 8.20
CA LEU A 171 13.26 1.71 6.90
C LEU A 171 13.87 0.79 5.85
N ASP A 172 13.06 0.19 5.01
CA ASP A 172 13.56 -0.49 3.82
C ASP A 172 13.74 0.52 2.65
N LYS A 173 14.20 0.01 1.51
CA LYS A 173 14.40 0.84 0.30
C LYS A 173 13.12 1.50 -0.24
N ASP A 174 11.96 0.94 0.10
CA ASP A 174 10.64 1.41 -0.32
C ASP A 174 9.98 2.27 0.78
N HIS A 175 10.75 2.65 1.82
CA HIS A 175 10.34 3.42 3.01
C HIS A 175 9.27 2.68 3.85
N ASP A 176 9.27 1.34 3.83
CA ASP A 176 8.49 0.55 4.76
C ASP A 176 9.15 0.52 6.13
N LEU A 177 8.40 0.96 7.14
CA LEU A 177 8.91 1.08 8.51
C LEU A 177 8.68 -0.20 9.31
N LYS A 178 9.72 -0.59 10.08
CA LYS A 178 9.64 -1.70 11.02
C LYS A 178 10.21 -1.31 12.37
N ILE A 179 9.44 -1.59 13.43
CA ILE A 179 9.88 -1.48 14.82
C ILE A 179 10.88 -2.59 15.11
N SER A 180 12.03 -2.24 15.65
CA SER A 180 13.13 -3.14 15.96
C SER A 180 13.62 -2.94 17.41
N ASP A 181 14.52 -3.79 17.86
CA ASP A 181 15.19 -3.78 19.17
C ASP A 181 14.25 -3.94 20.38
N PHE A 182 13.88 -5.19 20.62
CA PHE A 182 13.03 -5.60 21.75
C PHE A 182 13.81 -5.87 23.05
N GLY A 183 15.09 -5.50 23.12
CA GLY A 183 16.00 -5.80 24.24
C GLY A 183 15.57 -5.33 25.61
N VAL A 184 14.60 -4.41 25.65
CA VAL A 184 14.06 -3.85 26.91
C VAL A 184 12.54 -4.04 27.05
N SER A 185 11.92 -4.81 26.14
CA SER A 185 10.48 -5.02 26.11
C SER A 185 9.96 -5.85 27.30
N ALA A 186 8.72 -5.66 27.70
CA ALA A 186 8.09 -6.41 28.79
C ALA A 186 6.67 -6.85 28.44
N VAL A 187 6.30 -8.05 28.93
CA VAL A 187 4.93 -8.58 28.83
C VAL A 187 4.13 -8.13 30.04
N ASN A 188 2.99 -7.50 29.80
CA ASN A 188 2.00 -7.27 30.82
C ASN A 188 1.20 -8.56 31.07
N ARG A 189 1.28 -9.13 32.28
CA ARG A 189 0.66 -10.44 32.61
C ARG A 189 -0.67 -10.34 33.35
N SER A 190 -1.12 -9.15 33.71
CA SER A 190 -2.38 -8.98 34.44
C SER A 190 -3.47 -8.44 33.51
N ASP A 191 -4.55 -9.20 33.33
CA ASP A 191 -5.74 -8.78 32.59
C ASP A 191 -6.50 -7.61 33.25
N ALA A 192 -6.09 -7.20 34.48
CA ALA A 192 -6.77 -6.22 35.30
C ALA A 192 -5.96 -4.93 35.55
N ASP A 193 -4.68 -4.87 35.21
CA ASP A 193 -3.82 -3.72 35.50
C ASP A 193 -3.03 -3.31 34.26
N GLU A 194 -3.28 -2.11 33.72
CA GLU A 194 -2.58 -1.57 32.55
C GLU A 194 -1.12 -1.20 32.87
N SER A 195 -0.68 -1.30 34.14
CA SER A 195 0.66 -0.94 34.59
C SER A 195 1.48 -2.14 35.03
N VAL A 196 2.73 -2.21 34.57
CA VAL A 196 3.73 -3.18 35.03
C VAL A 196 4.71 -2.46 35.93
N LYS A 197 4.67 -2.77 37.24
CA LYS A 197 5.71 -2.28 38.17
C LYS A 197 7.04 -2.95 37.87
N CYS A 198 7.91 -2.26 37.19
CA CYS A 198 9.29 -2.70 37.01
C CYS A 198 10.17 -2.17 38.13
N HIS A 199 10.53 -3.04 39.03
CA HIS A 199 11.54 -2.71 40.04
C HIS A 199 12.91 -2.61 39.35
N ASN A 200 13.54 -1.44 39.44
CA ASN A 200 14.96 -1.18 39.48
C ASN A 200 15.75 -0.63 38.29
N THR A 201 15.25 -0.37 37.08
CA THR A 201 16.12 0.37 36.11
C THR A 201 15.30 1.23 35.15
N CYS A 202 15.60 2.54 35.12
CA CYS A 202 15.25 3.38 33.96
C CYS A 202 16.05 2.87 32.77
N ILE A 203 15.36 2.29 31.78
CA ILE A 203 15.97 1.72 30.59
C ILE A 203 15.61 2.59 29.40
N GLY A 204 16.59 2.98 28.61
CA GLY A 204 16.46 3.84 27.43
C GLY A 204 17.07 5.23 27.59
N PRO A 205 17.24 6.00 26.49
CA PRO A 205 17.76 7.37 26.55
C PRO A 205 16.76 8.29 27.28
N ILE A 206 17.23 8.96 28.33
CA ILE A 206 16.43 9.82 29.23
C ILE A 206 15.57 10.82 28.46
N GLN A 207 16.05 11.33 27.36
CA GLN A 207 15.36 12.35 26.55
C GLN A 207 14.09 11.84 25.83
N PHE A 208 13.91 10.53 25.69
CA PHE A 208 12.70 9.93 25.10
C PHE A 208 11.73 9.40 26.16
N MET A 209 12.12 9.37 27.44
CA MET A 209 11.33 8.79 28.52
C MET A 209 10.08 9.60 28.82
N ALA A 210 8.99 8.91 29.10
CA ALA A 210 7.75 9.54 29.55
C ALA A 210 7.87 10.11 30.97
N PRO A 211 7.15 11.19 31.31
CA PRO A 211 7.27 11.86 32.61
C PRO A 211 7.06 10.95 33.83
N GLU A 212 6.08 10.06 33.76
CA GLU A 212 5.73 9.10 34.82
C GLU A 212 6.87 8.12 35.11
N MET A 213 7.71 7.82 34.11
CA MET A 213 8.88 6.94 34.29
C MET A 213 9.93 7.56 35.23
N PHE A 214 9.99 8.89 35.36
CA PHE A 214 10.92 9.57 36.25
C PHE A 214 10.51 9.52 37.71
N PHE A 215 9.20 9.48 37.99
CA PHE A 215 8.67 9.62 39.37
C PHE A 215 8.14 8.29 39.91
N GLU A 216 7.35 7.60 39.11
CA GLU A 216 6.58 6.44 39.57
C GLU A 216 7.26 5.12 39.27
N LYS A 217 8.26 5.12 38.36
CA LYS A 217 8.92 3.90 37.84
C LYS A 217 7.92 2.85 37.34
N GLU A 218 6.76 3.32 36.89
CA GLU A 218 5.72 2.48 36.30
C GLU A 218 5.80 2.54 34.78
N TYR A 219 5.72 1.37 34.14
CA TYR A 219 5.66 1.25 32.71
C TYR A 219 4.25 0.81 32.31
N SER A 220 3.62 1.59 31.44
CA SER A 220 2.34 1.23 30.83
C SER A 220 2.43 1.31 29.31
N PHE A 221 1.42 0.86 28.61
CA PHE A 221 1.31 1.04 27.14
C PHE A 221 1.36 2.51 26.72
N LYS A 222 1.00 3.44 27.64
CA LYS A 222 1.01 4.89 27.40
C LYS A 222 2.43 5.47 27.30
N ASN A 223 3.44 4.80 27.87
CA ASN A 223 4.83 5.21 27.73
C ASN A 223 5.30 5.13 26.27
N ASP A 224 4.98 4.04 25.55
CA ASP A 224 5.33 3.90 24.14
C ASP A 224 4.68 5.01 23.28
N ILE A 225 3.48 5.47 23.65
CA ILE A 225 2.77 6.55 22.96
C ILE A 225 3.46 7.91 23.18
N TYR A 226 3.94 8.18 24.40
CA TYR A 226 4.72 9.39 24.65
C TYR A 226 6.06 9.34 23.91
N MET A 227 6.76 8.21 23.97
CA MET A 227 8.01 7.98 23.21
C MET A 227 7.80 8.17 21.72
N LEU A 228 6.68 7.71 21.17
CA LEU A 228 6.30 7.97 19.79
C LEU A 228 6.15 9.47 19.52
N GLY A 229 5.48 10.19 20.40
CA GLY A 229 5.32 11.65 20.30
C GLY A 229 6.66 12.38 20.26
N ILE A 230 7.58 12.07 21.19
CA ILE A 230 8.96 12.64 21.21
C ILE A 230 9.75 12.25 19.96
N THR A 231 9.63 11.01 19.53
CA THR A 231 10.30 10.51 18.32
C THR A 231 9.93 11.36 17.10
N PHE A 232 8.64 11.53 16.86
CA PHE A 232 8.20 12.29 15.70
C PHE A 232 8.36 13.81 15.88
N PHE A 233 8.28 14.32 17.09
CA PHE A 233 8.67 15.70 17.39
C PHE A 233 10.14 15.96 16.96
N ASN A 234 11.05 15.08 17.35
CA ASN A 234 12.47 15.17 16.97
C ASN A 234 12.67 15.05 15.46
N VAL A 235 12.05 14.08 14.82
CA VAL A 235 12.10 13.87 13.35
C VAL A 235 11.59 15.08 12.57
N MET A 236 10.55 15.76 13.05
CA MET A 236 9.95 16.93 12.39
C MET A 236 10.78 18.22 12.62
N SER A 237 11.32 18.40 13.81
CA SER A 237 11.97 19.65 14.22
C SER A 237 13.51 19.63 14.16
N GLY A 238 14.12 18.44 14.11
CA GLY A 238 15.57 18.26 14.30
C GLY A 238 16.07 18.61 15.70
N LYS A 239 15.15 18.75 16.67
CA LYS A 239 15.46 19.22 18.03
C LYS A 239 14.77 18.35 19.07
N MET A 240 15.27 18.40 20.30
CA MET A 240 14.59 17.83 21.46
C MET A 240 13.92 18.94 22.26
N PRO A 241 12.70 18.70 22.82
CA PRO A 241 12.05 19.69 23.66
C PRO A 241 12.80 19.86 24.97
N GLU A 242 12.77 21.08 25.52
CA GLU A 242 13.31 21.34 26.86
C GLU A 242 12.40 20.74 27.93
N ILE A 243 12.98 19.87 28.77
CA ILE A 243 12.29 19.27 29.92
C ILE A 243 12.61 20.10 31.15
N LYS A 244 11.61 20.78 31.71
CA LYS A 244 11.75 21.51 32.97
C LYS A 244 11.09 20.75 34.11
N ARG A 245 11.88 20.54 35.19
CA ARG A 245 11.35 20.02 36.44
C ARG A 245 10.96 21.21 37.31
N GLU A 246 9.72 21.28 37.74
CA GLU A 246 9.19 22.31 38.58
C GLU A 246 8.59 21.64 39.84
N ASN A 247 8.69 22.31 40.96
CA ASN A 247 8.03 21.89 42.21
C ASN A 247 6.86 22.81 42.43
N GLU A 248 5.64 22.33 42.25
CA GLU A 248 4.42 23.07 42.51
C GLU A 248 3.70 22.40 43.69
N ASN A 249 3.54 23.14 44.79
CA ASN A 249 2.82 22.68 45.99
C ASN A 249 3.38 21.36 46.58
N GLY A 250 4.68 21.13 46.49
CA GLY A 250 5.32 19.91 47.01
C GLY A 250 5.33 18.72 46.02
N ALA A 251 4.70 18.85 44.88
CA ALA A 251 4.75 17.85 43.80
C ALA A 251 5.80 18.18 42.73
N ASN A 252 6.61 17.22 42.37
CA ASN A 252 7.55 17.37 41.27
C ASN A 252 6.79 17.21 39.93
N ILE A 253 6.75 18.26 39.14
CA ILE A 253 6.03 18.30 37.88
C ILE A 253 7.06 18.42 36.73
N ILE A 254 6.83 17.69 35.64
CA ILE A 254 7.57 17.86 34.38
C ILE A 254 6.72 18.72 33.44
N ARG A 255 7.35 19.75 32.87
CA ARG A 255 6.76 20.54 31.79
C ARG A 255 7.67 20.50 30.58
N LEU A 256 7.08 20.30 29.42
CA LEU A 256 7.75 20.52 28.13
C LEU A 256 7.62 22.00 27.78
N LYS A 257 8.76 22.66 27.55
CA LYS A 257 8.79 24.07 27.13
C LYS A 257 8.96 24.20 25.64
N ASN A 258 8.31 25.22 25.07
CA ASN A 258 8.46 25.66 23.68
C ASN A 258 8.14 24.61 22.63
N VAL A 259 7.41 23.54 22.97
CA VAL A 259 7.11 22.43 22.05
C VAL A 259 6.37 22.94 20.81
N GLU A 260 5.34 23.78 21.00
CA GLU A 260 4.54 24.35 19.92
C GLU A 260 5.38 25.20 18.94
N ASN A 261 6.31 26.01 19.49
CA ASN A 261 7.16 26.90 18.70
C ASN A 261 8.35 26.21 18.02
N LEU A 262 8.67 24.98 18.40
CA LEU A 262 9.79 24.24 17.83
C LEU A 262 9.39 23.37 16.62
N ILE A 263 8.11 23.03 16.48
CA ILE A 263 7.61 22.35 15.29
C ILE A 263 7.50 23.37 14.16
N PRO A 264 8.15 23.14 12.99
CA PRO A 264 8.12 24.09 11.89
C PRO A 264 6.70 24.40 11.40
N ASP A 265 6.47 25.65 11.00
CA ASP A 265 5.17 26.12 10.46
C ASP A 265 4.81 25.48 9.11
N TYR A 266 5.76 24.79 8.49
CA TYR A 266 5.54 23.95 7.32
C TYR A 266 4.49 22.85 7.54
N TYR A 267 4.35 22.36 8.78
CA TYR A 267 3.39 21.30 9.11
C TYR A 267 2.04 21.89 9.53
N SER A 268 0.97 21.20 9.15
CA SER A 268 -0.39 21.62 9.48
C SER A 268 -0.66 21.58 10.98
N GLU A 269 -1.62 22.40 11.42
CA GLU A 269 -2.12 22.40 12.80
C GLU A 269 -2.67 21.03 13.23
N SER A 270 -3.24 20.27 12.30
CA SER A 270 -3.74 18.92 12.58
C SER A 270 -2.60 17.98 12.98
N LEU A 271 -1.46 18.01 12.28
CA LEU A 271 -0.29 17.20 12.64
C LEU A 271 0.36 17.69 13.93
N LYS A 272 0.56 19.01 14.08
CA LYS A 272 1.10 19.60 15.32
C LYS A 272 0.26 19.17 16.53
N ASN A 273 -1.05 19.37 16.47
CA ASN A 273 -1.98 19.00 17.55
C ASN A 273 -2.00 17.50 17.83
N PHE A 274 -1.85 16.66 16.81
CA PHE A 274 -1.73 15.21 16.98
C PHE A 274 -0.47 14.84 17.77
N ILE A 275 0.70 15.39 17.39
CA ILE A 275 1.95 15.16 18.12
C ILE A 275 1.85 15.65 19.56
N LEU A 276 1.30 16.87 19.81
CA LEU A 276 1.10 17.42 21.16
C LEU A 276 0.20 16.53 22.02
N LYS A 277 -0.81 15.91 21.41
CA LYS A 277 -1.68 14.95 22.08
C LYS A 277 -0.97 13.67 22.51
N LEU A 278 -0.03 13.16 21.71
CA LEU A 278 0.82 12.03 22.11
C LEU A 278 1.76 12.41 23.27
N LEU A 279 2.18 13.68 23.35
CA LEU A 279 3.04 14.25 24.37
C LEU A 279 2.29 14.70 25.63
N THR A 280 1.01 14.38 25.78
CA THR A 280 0.25 14.69 26.99
C THR A 280 0.97 14.15 28.23
N ILE A 281 1.26 15.03 29.18
CA ILE A 281 2.02 14.69 30.40
C ILE A 281 1.25 13.67 31.26
N ASP A 282 -0.03 13.91 31.46
CA ASP A 282 -0.92 13.00 32.17
C ASP A 282 -1.17 11.73 31.34
N ALA A 283 -0.64 10.60 31.80
CA ALA A 283 -0.71 9.33 31.09
C ALA A 283 -2.17 8.85 30.87
N ASP A 284 -3.08 9.12 31.80
CA ASP A 284 -4.48 8.72 31.69
C ASP A 284 -5.21 9.46 30.56
N LYS A 285 -4.84 10.73 30.33
CA LYS A 285 -5.38 11.56 29.25
C LYS A 285 -4.71 11.30 27.90
N ARG A 286 -3.54 10.65 27.89
CA ARG A 286 -2.83 10.28 26.67
C ARG A 286 -3.61 9.20 25.93
N PRO A 287 -3.75 9.25 24.58
CA PRO A 287 -4.48 8.22 23.85
C PRO A 287 -3.81 6.84 23.96
N SER A 288 -4.57 5.76 23.84
CA SER A 288 -4.01 4.42 23.61
C SER A 288 -3.47 4.31 22.17
N ALA A 289 -2.64 3.30 21.89
CA ALA A 289 -2.16 3.02 20.51
C ALA A 289 -3.34 2.90 19.53
N LYS A 290 -4.39 2.18 19.92
CA LYS A 290 -5.60 2.00 19.12
C LYS A 290 -6.33 3.31 18.85
N ALA A 291 -6.49 4.18 19.85
CA ALA A 291 -7.13 5.47 19.70
C ALA A 291 -6.29 6.43 18.84
N ALA A 292 -4.96 6.46 19.06
CA ALA A 292 -4.05 7.26 18.26
C ALA A 292 -4.00 6.79 16.79
N PHE A 293 -3.97 5.48 16.56
CA PHE A 293 -4.02 4.90 15.22
C PHE A 293 -5.29 5.27 14.46
N ALA A 294 -6.46 5.12 15.09
CA ALA A 294 -7.73 5.51 14.47
C ALA A 294 -7.77 7.01 14.14
N GLN A 295 -7.26 7.87 15.03
CA GLN A 295 -7.20 9.30 14.81
C GLN A 295 -6.20 9.66 13.68
N ALA A 296 -5.01 9.05 13.65
CA ALA A 296 -4.01 9.25 12.59
C ALA A 296 -4.56 8.87 11.22
N ILE A 297 -5.22 7.70 11.11
CA ILE A 297 -5.88 7.28 9.87
C ILE A 297 -6.95 8.29 9.47
N SER A 298 -7.76 8.79 10.40
CA SER A 298 -8.79 9.76 10.08
C SER A 298 -8.20 11.05 9.49
N TYR A 299 -7.17 11.62 10.11
CA TYR A 299 -6.50 12.82 9.59
C TYR A 299 -5.84 12.58 8.23
N TYR A 300 -5.07 11.49 8.12
CA TYR A 300 -4.43 11.12 6.87
C TYR A 300 -5.44 10.96 5.75
N THR A 301 -6.55 10.28 6.03
CA THR A 301 -7.61 10.01 5.07
C THR A 301 -8.27 11.29 4.58
N VAL A 302 -8.57 12.23 5.47
CA VAL A 302 -9.18 13.51 5.11
C VAL A 302 -8.22 14.36 4.28
N LYS A 303 -6.95 14.41 4.65
CA LYS A 303 -5.97 15.33 4.04
C LYS A 303 -5.31 14.79 2.76
N PHE A 304 -4.94 13.51 2.75
CA PHE A 304 -4.11 12.94 1.67
C PHE A 304 -4.83 11.90 0.83
N LEU A 305 -5.96 11.39 1.31
CA LEU A 305 -6.73 10.41 0.59
C LEU A 305 -8.01 11.06 0.11
N ARG A 306 -8.00 11.44 -1.12
CA ARG A 306 -9.20 11.90 -1.81
C ARG A 306 -10.22 10.75 -1.79
N ILE A 307 -10.96 10.59 -0.67
CA ILE A 307 -12.09 9.64 -0.57
C ILE A 307 -13.00 9.80 -1.77
N THR A 308 -13.11 11.04 -2.26
CA THR A 308 -13.88 11.36 -3.46
C THR A 308 -13.44 10.57 -4.68
N SER A 309 -12.13 10.24 -4.85
CA SER A 309 -11.66 9.42 -5.97
C SER A 309 -12.11 7.97 -5.86
N ILE A 310 -12.04 7.38 -4.66
CA ILE A 310 -12.52 6.00 -4.41
C ILE A 310 -14.04 5.95 -4.57
N LEU A 311 -14.75 6.94 -4.00
CA LEU A 311 -16.20 7.03 -4.09
C LEU A 311 -16.66 7.18 -5.55
N ALA A 312 -16.01 8.07 -6.33
CA ALA A 312 -16.29 8.25 -7.74
C ALA A 312 -16.05 6.94 -8.53
N THR A 313 -14.96 6.23 -8.23
CA THR A 313 -14.66 4.92 -8.82
C THR A 313 -15.77 3.90 -8.49
N LEU A 314 -16.17 3.79 -7.23
CA LEU A 314 -17.21 2.85 -6.81
C LEU A 314 -18.58 3.20 -7.41
N ASN A 315 -18.92 4.48 -7.52
CA ASN A 315 -20.14 4.93 -8.21
C ASN A 315 -20.16 4.43 -9.66
N CYS A 316 -19.07 4.60 -10.40
CA CYS A 316 -18.96 4.14 -11.78
C CYS A 316 -18.94 2.61 -11.89
N VAL A 317 -18.24 1.91 -11.00
CA VAL A 317 -18.22 0.44 -10.96
C VAL A 317 -19.61 -0.12 -10.64
N SER A 318 -20.39 0.52 -9.75
CA SER A 318 -21.76 0.12 -9.42
C SER A 318 -22.72 0.25 -10.60
N SER A 319 -22.42 1.14 -11.54
CA SER A 319 -23.19 1.33 -12.77
C SER A 319 -22.90 0.31 -13.88
N LEU A 320 -21.86 -0.53 -13.72
CA LEU A 320 -21.55 -1.64 -14.62
C LEU A 320 -22.53 -2.81 -14.37
N PRO A 321 -23.48 -3.10 -15.30
CA PRO A 321 -24.60 -4.00 -15.01
C PRO A 321 -24.17 -5.41 -14.61
N THR A 322 -23.12 -5.92 -15.24
CA THR A 322 -22.62 -7.28 -15.00
C THR A 322 -21.91 -7.42 -13.67
N ILE A 323 -21.24 -6.36 -13.19
CA ILE A 323 -20.56 -6.32 -11.89
C ILE A 323 -21.60 -6.17 -10.78
N GLY A 324 -22.52 -5.23 -10.90
CA GLY A 324 -23.61 -5.07 -9.94
C GLY A 324 -24.41 -6.36 -9.76
N ALA A 325 -24.83 -7.01 -10.86
CA ALA A 325 -25.54 -8.29 -10.83
C ALA A 325 -24.72 -9.40 -10.14
N TYR A 326 -23.40 -9.43 -10.36
CA TYR A 326 -22.54 -10.43 -9.74
C TYR A 326 -22.46 -10.27 -8.20
N PHE A 327 -22.25 -9.04 -7.71
CA PHE A 327 -22.16 -8.79 -6.27
C PHE A 327 -23.51 -8.98 -5.55
N ASN A 328 -24.64 -8.78 -6.24
CA ASN A 328 -25.99 -9.01 -5.72
C ASN A 328 -26.48 -10.45 -5.87
N SER A 329 -25.68 -11.35 -6.45
CA SER A 329 -26.04 -12.76 -6.58
C SER A 329 -26.04 -13.49 -5.24
N ASP A 330 -26.96 -14.47 -5.07
CA ASP A 330 -27.04 -15.34 -3.89
C ASP A 330 -25.71 -16.03 -3.62
N ARG A 331 -24.99 -16.38 -4.68
CA ARG A 331 -23.69 -17.05 -4.58
C ARG A 331 -22.62 -16.23 -3.82
N ILE A 332 -22.56 -14.91 -4.01
CA ILE A 332 -21.65 -14.03 -3.27
C ILE A 332 -22.17 -13.82 -1.87
N THR A 333 -23.47 -13.62 -1.70
CA THR A 333 -24.11 -13.46 -0.41
C THR A 333 -23.89 -14.69 0.48
N ASP A 334 -24.04 -15.90 -0.06
CA ASP A 334 -23.80 -17.14 0.67
C ASP A 334 -22.32 -17.35 1.01
N ARG A 335 -21.40 -16.99 0.10
CA ARG A 335 -19.96 -17.04 0.39
C ARG A 335 -19.59 -16.12 1.54
N ILE A 336 -20.09 -14.91 1.57
CA ILE A 336 -19.85 -13.94 2.63
C ILE A 336 -20.45 -14.42 3.95
N LYS A 337 -21.67 -14.97 3.95
CA LYS A 337 -22.33 -15.51 5.16
C LYS A 337 -21.61 -16.73 5.75
N ASN A 338 -21.13 -17.61 4.89
CA ASN A 338 -20.42 -18.82 5.32
C ASN A 338 -18.95 -18.57 5.74
N ASP A 339 -18.43 -17.35 5.57
CA ASP A 339 -17.06 -16.97 5.86
C ASP A 339 -16.88 -16.32 7.26
N GLU A 340 -17.89 -16.41 8.15
CA GLU A 340 -17.84 -15.74 9.46
C GLU A 340 -16.64 -16.14 10.33
N HIS A 341 -16.03 -17.31 10.09
CA HIS A 341 -14.89 -17.80 10.84
C HIS A 341 -13.54 -17.74 10.11
N GLU A 342 -13.52 -17.80 8.77
CA GLU A 342 -12.27 -17.87 8.00
C GLU A 342 -11.80 -16.52 7.44
N ARG A 343 -12.67 -15.51 7.39
CA ARG A 343 -12.36 -14.13 6.93
C ARG A 343 -11.70 -14.06 5.55
N LYS A 344 -11.97 -15.03 4.70
CA LYS A 344 -11.37 -15.18 3.38
C LYS A 344 -11.80 -14.10 2.38
N TYR A 345 -12.99 -13.52 2.58
CA TYR A 345 -13.66 -12.61 1.63
C TYR A 345 -13.86 -11.20 2.19
N ILE A 346 -12.89 -10.67 2.97
CA ILE A 346 -13.00 -9.36 3.62
C ILE A 346 -13.16 -8.24 2.61
N VAL A 347 -12.30 -8.20 1.57
CA VAL A 347 -12.36 -7.17 0.52
C VAL A 347 -13.65 -7.29 -0.28
N THR A 348 -14.04 -8.52 -0.63
CA THR A 348 -15.29 -8.80 -1.33
C THR A 348 -16.51 -8.29 -0.57
N LYS A 349 -16.57 -8.51 0.76
CA LYS A 349 -17.62 -8.03 1.65
C LYS A 349 -17.72 -6.50 1.66
N VAL A 350 -16.57 -5.84 1.88
CA VAL A 350 -16.50 -4.38 1.95
C VAL A 350 -16.87 -3.76 0.61
N ILE A 351 -16.38 -4.31 -0.50
CA ILE A 351 -16.72 -3.82 -1.84
C ILE A 351 -18.21 -4.04 -2.15
N LYS A 352 -18.78 -5.18 -1.78
CA LYS A 352 -20.23 -5.39 -1.95
C LYS A 352 -21.03 -4.30 -1.26
N HIS A 353 -20.76 -4.03 0.01
CA HIS A 353 -21.44 -2.97 0.77
C HIS A 353 -21.18 -1.59 0.15
N ALA A 354 -19.93 -1.31 -0.24
CA ALA A 354 -19.56 -0.05 -0.87
C ALA A 354 -20.33 0.17 -2.19
N LEU A 355 -20.47 -0.86 -3.02
CA LEU A 355 -21.23 -0.79 -4.26
C LEU A 355 -22.74 -0.62 -4.01
N ASP A 356 -23.26 -1.27 -2.96
CA ASP A 356 -24.67 -1.12 -2.57
C ASP A 356 -24.96 0.33 -2.13
N TYR A 357 -24.11 0.93 -1.30
CA TYR A 357 -24.28 2.29 -0.80
C TYR A 357 -23.90 3.37 -1.82
N ALA A 358 -22.97 3.08 -2.73
CA ALA A 358 -22.58 3.97 -3.81
C ALA A 358 -23.55 3.93 -5.01
N ASN A 359 -24.60 3.09 -4.98
CA ASN A 359 -25.57 2.99 -6.08
C ASN A 359 -26.32 4.30 -6.24
N PRO A 360 -26.30 4.94 -7.44
CA PRO A 360 -26.93 6.24 -7.66
C PRO A 360 -28.44 6.30 -7.43
N ASN A 361 -29.14 5.14 -7.39
CA ASN A 361 -30.57 5.09 -7.15
C ASN A 361 -30.97 5.21 -5.68
N HIS A 362 -30.06 4.83 -4.77
CA HIS A 362 -30.27 4.87 -3.31
C HIS A 362 -28.96 5.18 -2.58
N PHE A 363 -28.30 6.22 -3.05
CA PHE A 363 -27.00 6.65 -2.57
C PHE A 363 -27.03 7.05 -1.10
N ASP A 364 -26.15 6.44 -0.29
CA ASP A 364 -25.94 6.79 1.13
C ASP A 364 -24.49 7.20 1.33
N TYR A 365 -24.25 8.51 1.36
CA TYR A 365 -22.89 9.09 1.43
C TYR A 365 -22.13 8.65 2.68
N GLU A 366 -22.76 8.72 3.85
CA GLU A 366 -22.05 8.41 5.11
C GLU A 366 -21.68 6.92 5.18
N LYS A 367 -22.55 6.04 4.75
CA LYS A 367 -22.21 4.61 4.66
C LYS A 367 -21.18 4.33 3.57
N SER A 368 -21.30 4.95 2.39
CA SER A 368 -20.29 4.85 1.32
C SER A 368 -18.92 5.31 1.78
N LYS A 369 -18.85 6.45 2.49
CA LYS A 369 -17.63 6.99 3.09
C LYS A 369 -16.99 6.00 4.07
N ILE A 370 -17.80 5.38 4.94
CA ILE A 370 -17.31 4.36 5.88
C ILE A 370 -16.71 3.17 5.13
N GLU A 371 -17.36 2.67 4.08
CA GLU A 371 -16.84 1.54 3.32
C GLU A 371 -15.57 1.93 2.51
N CYS A 372 -15.49 3.15 1.96
CA CYS A 372 -14.27 3.68 1.35
C CYS A 372 -13.10 3.73 2.35
N LEU A 373 -13.37 4.15 3.59
CA LEU A 373 -12.38 4.13 4.68
C LEU A 373 -11.92 2.71 5.01
N LYS A 374 -12.84 1.74 5.05
CA LYS A 374 -12.50 0.32 5.26
C LYS A 374 -11.61 -0.22 4.14
N LEU A 375 -11.99 0.02 2.87
CA LEU A 375 -11.18 -0.39 1.72
C LEU A 375 -9.78 0.20 1.81
N ARG A 376 -9.70 1.47 2.11
CA ARG A 376 -8.42 2.17 2.23
C ARG A 376 -7.56 1.58 3.33
N THR A 377 -8.13 1.32 4.50
CA THR A 377 -7.40 0.70 5.61
C THR A 377 -6.90 -0.70 5.24
N ILE A 378 -7.72 -1.51 4.56
CA ILE A 378 -7.32 -2.82 4.07
C ILE A 378 -6.16 -2.69 3.08
N PHE A 379 -6.22 -1.75 2.13
CA PHE A 379 -5.15 -1.55 1.16
C PHE A 379 -3.86 -1.11 1.84
N TYR A 380 -3.94 -0.17 2.78
CA TYR A 380 -2.79 0.33 3.51
C TYR A 380 -2.09 -0.77 4.33
N THR A 381 -2.86 -1.62 5.00
CA THR A 381 -2.32 -2.63 5.91
C THR A 381 -1.89 -3.93 5.24
N THR A 382 -2.37 -4.21 4.03
CA THR A 382 -2.06 -5.46 3.31
C THR A 382 -1.06 -5.28 2.16
N SER A 383 -0.65 -4.05 1.88
CA SER A 383 0.29 -3.75 0.81
C SER A 383 1.73 -3.97 1.26
N THR A 384 2.52 -4.64 0.42
CA THR A 384 3.98 -4.79 0.59
C THR A 384 4.66 -3.98 -0.52
N GLY A 385 5.43 -2.96 -0.17
CA GLY A 385 6.27 -2.21 -1.11
C GLY A 385 5.51 -1.30 -2.10
N VAL A 386 5.53 -1.61 -3.38
CA VAL A 386 5.04 -0.77 -4.48
C VAL A 386 3.56 -0.41 -4.42
N GLU A 387 2.71 -1.23 -3.78
CA GLU A 387 1.27 -0.94 -3.62
C GLU A 387 0.98 0.19 -2.61
N LYS A 388 2.00 0.72 -1.91
CA LYS A 388 1.82 1.81 -0.92
C LYS A 388 1.68 3.19 -1.52
N SER A 389 2.15 3.39 -2.73
CA SER A 389 1.88 4.62 -3.47
C SER A 389 0.43 4.63 -3.98
N LEU A 390 -0.53 4.42 -3.12
CA LEU A 390 -1.92 4.77 -3.39
C LEU A 390 -2.00 6.30 -3.47
N GLU A 391 -1.18 6.82 -4.36
CA GLU A 391 -1.37 8.15 -4.86
C GLU A 391 -2.75 8.19 -5.49
N VAL A 392 -3.44 9.15 -5.17
CA VAL A 392 -4.63 9.84 -5.58
C VAL A 392 -5.20 9.50 -6.99
N ASP A 393 -4.51 8.67 -7.76
CA ASP A 393 -4.83 8.29 -9.11
C ASP A 393 -5.96 7.25 -9.16
N ILE A 394 -6.98 7.55 -9.96
CA ILE A 394 -8.13 6.69 -10.24
C ILE A 394 -7.70 5.32 -10.79
N ILE A 395 -6.64 5.28 -11.62
CA ILE A 395 -6.11 4.06 -12.23
C ILE A 395 -5.64 3.11 -11.16
N SER A 396 -4.74 3.60 -10.30
CA SER A 396 -4.17 2.82 -9.19
C SER A 396 -5.25 2.32 -8.23
N ASN A 397 -6.23 3.16 -7.89
CA ASN A 397 -7.37 2.75 -7.07
C ASN A 397 -8.18 1.63 -7.72
N PHE A 398 -8.52 1.77 -9.00
CA PHE A 398 -9.30 0.79 -9.73
C PHE A 398 -8.55 -0.54 -9.89
N GLU A 399 -7.27 -0.49 -10.29
CA GLU A 399 -6.42 -1.68 -10.44
C GLU A 399 -6.24 -2.42 -9.11
N ASN A 400 -6.03 -1.70 -8.00
CA ASN A 400 -5.91 -2.30 -6.67
C ASN A 400 -7.20 -2.97 -6.23
N ILE A 401 -8.36 -2.35 -6.46
CA ILE A 401 -9.67 -2.95 -6.19
C ILE A 401 -9.80 -4.25 -7.00
N CYS A 402 -9.55 -4.20 -8.31
CA CYS A 402 -9.66 -5.35 -9.19
C CYS A 402 -8.71 -6.49 -8.80
N ASN A 403 -7.45 -6.18 -8.50
CA ASN A 403 -6.44 -7.16 -8.12
C ASN A 403 -6.78 -7.85 -6.78
N LYS A 404 -7.23 -7.10 -5.78
CA LYS A 404 -7.63 -7.68 -4.48
C LYS A 404 -8.88 -8.55 -4.60
N LEU A 405 -9.92 -8.07 -5.30
CA LEU A 405 -11.10 -8.87 -5.60
C LEU A 405 -10.75 -10.14 -6.37
N HIS A 406 -9.86 -10.02 -7.35
CA HIS A 406 -9.42 -11.17 -8.11
C HIS A 406 -8.72 -12.21 -7.23
N ARG A 407 -7.82 -11.78 -6.32
CA ARG A 407 -7.14 -12.68 -5.37
C ARG A 407 -8.13 -13.44 -4.47
N GLU A 408 -9.14 -12.77 -3.91
CA GLU A 408 -10.16 -13.42 -3.07
C GLU A 408 -11.11 -14.34 -3.82
N LEU A 409 -11.49 -13.97 -5.04
CA LEU A 409 -12.48 -14.66 -5.84
C LEU A 409 -11.90 -15.67 -6.84
N ASN A 410 -10.57 -15.70 -6.97
CA ASN A 410 -9.90 -16.59 -7.90
C ASN A 410 -10.07 -18.06 -7.47
N LYS A 411 -10.44 -18.89 -8.42
CA LYS A 411 -10.61 -20.34 -8.23
C LYS A 411 -9.34 -21.14 -8.49
N ALA A 412 -8.31 -20.51 -9.04
CA ALA A 412 -7.02 -21.13 -9.25
C ALA A 412 -6.26 -21.22 -7.92
N ASN A 413 -5.62 -22.36 -7.63
CA ASN A 413 -4.72 -22.52 -6.49
C ASN A 413 -3.36 -21.87 -6.79
N VAL A 414 -3.35 -20.56 -7.01
CA VAL A 414 -2.12 -19.81 -7.27
C VAL A 414 -1.66 -19.18 -5.97
N THR A 415 -0.45 -19.49 -5.53
CA THR A 415 0.16 -18.84 -4.37
C THR A 415 0.52 -17.40 -4.70
N GLY A 416 0.34 -16.47 -3.75
CA GLY A 416 0.46 -15.02 -3.96
C GLY A 416 1.79 -14.51 -4.54
N SER A 417 2.85 -15.34 -4.55
CA SER A 417 4.15 -15.06 -5.19
C SER A 417 4.15 -15.16 -6.72
N GLN A 418 3.10 -15.72 -7.33
CA GLN A 418 2.97 -15.87 -8.79
C GLN A 418 2.14 -14.77 -9.45
N MET A 419 1.46 -13.94 -8.66
CA MET A 419 0.84 -12.71 -9.13
C MET A 419 1.85 -11.58 -8.92
N SER A 420 2.86 -11.46 -9.78
CA SER A 420 3.77 -10.31 -9.74
C SER A 420 3.01 -9.04 -10.09
N GLU A 421 3.36 -7.96 -9.40
CA GLU A 421 2.78 -6.62 -9.50
C GLU A 421 2.88 -6.01 -10.91
N ASN A 422 3.73 -6.55 -11.74
CA ASN A 422 3.73 -6.26 -13.16
C ASN A 422 2.89 -7.32 -13.86
N ASN A 423 1.71 -6.93 -14.37
CA ASN A 423 0.83 -7.73 -15.24
C ASN A 423 1.53 -8.20 -16.53
N THR A 424 2.83 -8.38 -16.48
CA THR A 424 3.71 -8.85 -17.55
C THR A 424 4.13 -10.28 -17.25
N ILE A 425 3.97 -11.17 -18.19
CA ILE A 425 4.59 -12.48 -18.13
C ILE A 425 6.08 -12.24 -18.40
N ASN A 426 6.83 -11.90 -17.36
CA ASN A 426 8.25 -11.49 -17.43
C ASN A 426 9.20 -12.64 -17.06
N GLU A 427 8.69 -13.82 -16.78
CA GLU A 427 9.52 -14.99 -16.48
C GLU A 427 9.95 -15.65 -17.79
N ASN A 428 11.13 -16.25 -17.81
CA ASN A 428 11.61 -17.05 -18.91
C ASN A 428 10.47 -17.94 -19.40
N TYR A 429 9.97 -17.67 -20.60
CA TYR A 429 8.91 -18.45 -21.22
C TYR A 429 9.41 -19.89 -21.33
N LEU A 430 8.96 -20.75 -20.43
CA LEU A 430 9.21 -22.18 -20.44
C LEU A 430 7.92 -22.90 -20.83
N ASP A 431 7.99 -23.84 -21.74
CA ASP A 431 6.89 -24.74 -22.07
C ASP A 431 6.62 -25.75 -20.93
N ASP A 432 5.63 -26.60 -21.07
CA ASP A 432 5.25 -27.58 -20.07
C ASP A 432 6.34 -28.61 -19.75
N ASN A 433 7.34 -28.73 -20.62
CA ASN A 433 8.48 -29.65 -20.49
C ASN A 433 9.75 -28.92 -20.03
N GLY A 434 9.66 -27.62 -19.66
CA GLY A 434 10.80 -26.81 -19.27
C GLY A 434 11.64 -26.29 -20.44
N GLY A 435 11.17 -26.44 -21.70
CA GLY A 435 11.78 -25.88 -22.89
C GLY A 435 11.53 -24.37 -22.98
N LYS A 436 12.56 -23.62 -23.37
CA LYS A 436 12.47 -22.17 -23.54
C LYS A 436 11.61 -21.81 -24.76
N ILE A 437 10.52 -21.06 -24.54
CA ILE A 437 9.67 -20.56 -25.62
C ILE A 437 10.41 -19.49 -26.42
N ASP A 438 10.37 -19.60 -27.74
CA ASP A 438 10.93 -18.58 -28.62
C ASP A 438 10.06 -17.30 -28.57
N GLU A 439 10.57 -16.28 -27.93
CA GLU A 439 9.88 -14.97 -27.77
C GLU A 439 9.63 -14.24 -29.09
N ALA A 440 10.28 -14.67 -30.20
CA ALA A 440 10.01 -14.12 -31.52
C ALA A 440 8.95 -14.90 -32.28
N ASP A 441 8.49 -16.05 -31.76
CA ASP A 441 7.34 -16.79 -32.32
C ASP A 441 6.03 -16.31 -31.70
N GLU A 442 5.27 -15.54 -32.47
CA GLU A 442 3.99 -14.97 -32.02
C GLU A 442 3.02 -16.03 -31.51
N ASN A 443 2.89 -17.16 -32.24
CA ASN A 443 1.91 -18.20 -31.90
C ASN A 443 2.27 -18.90 -30.57
N MET A 444 3.54 -19.14 -30.32
CA MET A 444 4.02 -19.75 -29.09
C MET A 444 3.79 -18.80 -27.90
N VAL A 445 4.17 -17.52 -28.03
CA VAL A 445 4.00 -16.52 -26.97
C VAL A 445 2.52 -16.31 -26.65
N ILE A 446 1.65 -16.21 -27.65
CA ILE A 446 0.22 -16.02 -27.44
C ILE A 446 -0.43 -17.25 -26.78
N LYS A 447 -0.11 -18.45 -27.23
CA LYS A 447 -0.60 -19.70 -26.61
C LYS A 447 -0.19 -19.80 -25.15
N PHE A 448 1.08 -19.50 -24.86
CA PHE A 448 1.59 -19.48 -23.50
C PHE A 448 0.87 -18.43 -22.65
N ALA A 449 0.74 -17.19 -23.13
CA ALA A 449 0.05 -16.11 -22.44
C ALA A 449 -1.43 -16.44 -22.18
N ALA A 450 -2.14 -16.98 -23.19
CA ALA A 450 -3.54 -17.39 -23.03
C ALA A 450 -3.68 -18.54 -22.02
N LYS A 451 -2.75 -19.51 -22.02
CA LYS A 451 -2.71 -20.60 -21.04
C LYS A 451 -2.49 -20.07 -19.62
N LYS A 452 -1.47 -19.22 -19.42
CA LYS A 452 -1.18 -18.59 -18.14
C LYS A 452 -2.33 -17.72 -17.65
N PHE A 453 -2.99 -16.99 -18.54
CA PHE A 453 -4.20 -16.25 -18.21
C PHE A 453 -5.31 -17.19 -17.71
N ALA A 454 -5.61 -18.26 -18.45
CA ALA A 454 -6.60 -19.24 -18.06
C ALA A 454 -6.28 -19.96 -16.74
N GLU A 455 -5.01 -20.18 -16.44
CA GLU A 455 -4.55 -20.79 -15.20
C GLU A 455 -4.67 -19.83 -14.00
N ASN A 456 -4.22 -18.59 -14.17
CA ASN A 456 -4.07 -17.62 -13.09
C ASN A 456 -5.32 -16.77 -12.83
N PHE A 457 -6.13 -16.52 -13.86
CA PHE A 457 -7.27 -15.60 -13.82
C PHE A 457 -8.59 -16.35 -14.00
N LYS A 458 -9.06 -17.01 -12.95
CA LYS A 458 -10.31 -17.79 -12.91
C LYS A 458 -11.38 -17.17 -12.01
N SER A 459 -11.52 -15.84 -12.03
CA SER A 459 -12.58 -15.15 -11.31
C SER A 459 -13.58 -14.52 -12.27
N LYS A 460 -14.78 -14.23 -11.76
CA LYS A 460 -15.76 -13.46 -12.53
C LYS A 460 -15.33 -12.02 -12.78
N ILE A 461 -14.42 -11.49 -11.98
CA ILE A 461 -13.82 -10.16 -12.17
C ILE A 461 -12.89 -10.20 -13.39
N SER A 462 -12.04 -11.23 -13.50
CA SER A 462 -11.16 -11.36 -14.67
C SER A 462 -11.95 -11.57 -15.97
N ASP A 463 -13.04 -12.34 -15.93
CA ASP A 463 -13.90 -12.57 -17.10
C ASP A 463 -14.54 -11.29 -17.63
N GLN A 464 -14.71 -10.27 -16.79
CA GLN A 464 -15.45 -9.05 -17.13
C GLN A 464 -14.56 -7.85 -17.44
N LEU A 465 -13.42 -7.73 -16.77
CA LEU A 465 -12.58 -6.52 -16.80
C LEU A 465 -11.23 -6.73 -17.47
N TYR A 466 -10.66 -7.96 -17.42
CA TYR A 466 -9.30 -8.17 -17.92
C TYR A 466 -9.26 -8.46 -19.41
N PHE A 467 -8.23 -7.94 -20.07
CA PHE A 467 -7.94 -8.13 -21.48
C PHE A 467 -6.45 -8.22 -21.76
N LEU A 468 -6.10 -8.72 -22.94
CA LEU A 468 -4.72 -8.93 -23.36
C LEU A 468 -4.29 -7.86 -24.36
N VAL A 469 -3.15 -7.22 -24.08
CA VAL A 469 -2.47 -6.31 -25.01
C VAL A 469 -1.17 -6.95 -25.47
N LYS A 470 -1.00 -7.05 -26.77
CA LYS A 470 0.21 -7.54 -27.42
C LYS A 470 1.15 -6.38 -27.72
N LYS A 471 2.42 -6.49 -27.32
CA LYS A 471 3.52 -5.58 -27.71
C LYS A 471 4.44 -6.33 -28.68
N ILE A 472 4.69 -5.73 -29.82
CA ILE A 472 5.53 -6.27 -30.89
C ILE A 472 6.79 -5.42 -30.95
N TYR A 473 7.93 -6.04 -30.73
CA TYR A 473 9.26 -5.43 -30.84
C TYR A 473 9.86 -5.78 -32.21
N GLN A 474 10.05 -4.78 -33.08
CA GLN A 474 10.50 -4.96 -34.45
C GLN A 474 11.91 -4.40 -34.64
N CYS A 475 12.76 -5.19 -35.32
CA CYS A 475 14.09 -4.74 -35.73
C CYS A 475 13.97 -3.63 -36.79
N PRO A 476 14.56 -2.44 -36.59
CA PRO A 476 14.52 -1.39 -37.59
C PRO A 476 15.33 -1.70 -38.83
N GLU A 477 16.34 -2.57 -38.74
CA GLU A 477 17.22 -2.95 -39.86
C GLU A 477 16.58 -3.99 -40.81
N CYS A 478 16.21 -5.16 -40.27
CA CYS A 478 15.66 -6.24 -41.09
C CYS A 478 14.13 -6.28 -41.09
N GLN A 479 13.45 -5.39 -40.38
CA GLN A 479 11.99 -5.25 -40.28
C GLN A 479 11.28 -6.49 -39.73
N ARG A 480 12.02 -7.48 -39.21
CA ARG A 480 11.44 -8.68 -38.60
C ARG A 480 11.14 -8.46 -37.10
N ASN A 481 10.12 -9.13 -36.59
CA ASN A 481 9.77 -9.09 -35.19
C ASN A 481 10.80 -9.92 -34.40
N ILE A 482 11.47 -9.27 -33.43
CA ILE A 482 12.50 -9.88 -32.59
C ILE A 482 11.98 -10.39 -31.26
N LYS A 483 10.84 -9.86 -30.83
CA LYS A 483 10.19 -10.27 -29.58
C LYS A 483 8.72 -9.92 -29.59
N TYR A 484 7.91 -10.78 -28.99
CA TYR A 484 6.52 -10.50 -28.60
C TYR A 484 6.40 -10.50 -27.09
N LEU A 485 5.60 -9.60 -26.57
CA LEU A 485 5.25 -9.56 -25.16
C LEU A 485 3.74 -9.33 -25.01
N THR A 486 3.10 -10.15 -24.19
CA THR A 486 1.67 -10.03 -23.92
C THR A 486 1.48 -9.59 -22.47
N THR A 487 0.64 -8.58 -22.27
CA THR A 487 0.35 -8.01 -20.96
C THR A 487 -1.14 -8.09 -20.67
N PHE A 488 -1.50 -8.30 -19.39
CA PHE A 488 -2.88 -8.29 -18.92
C PHE A 488 -3.20 -6.92 -18.33
N HIS A 489 -4.39 -6.41 -18.61
CA HIS A 489 -4.84 -5.12 -18.13
C HIS A 489 -6.31 -5.22 -17.68
N CYS A 490 -6.69 -4.48 -16.64
CA CYS A 490 -8.09 -4.26 -16.27
C CYS A 490 -8.56 -2.82 -16.54
N ALA A 491 -7.62 -1.92 -16.81
CA ALA A 491 -7.85 -0.57 -17.27
C ALA A 491 -6.84 -0.21 -18.37
N TYR A 492 -7.15 0.74 -19.23
CA TYR A 492 -6.26 1.19 -20.29
C TYR A 492 -5.99 2.68 -20.19
N CYS A 493 -4.73 3.03 -19.95
CA CYS A 493 -4.30 4.42 -19.81
C CYS A 493 -4.02 5.05 -21.19
N LEU A 494 -4.62 6.21 -21.43
CA LEU A 494 -4.53 7.01 -22.64
C LEU A 494 -3.96 8.40 -22.33
N ARG A 495 -3.27 9.01 -23.30
CA ARG A 495 -2.65 10.32 -23.18
C ARG A 495 -3.17 11.24 -24.27
N PRO A 496 -4.25 11.99 -23.96
CA PRO A 496 -4.91 12.85 -24.97
C PRO A 496 -4.00 13.90 -25.57
N GLU A 497 -3.20 14.58 -24.78
CA GLU A 497 -2.25 15.63 -25.22
C GLU A 497 -1.29 15.13 -26.28
N ARG A 498 -0.66 13.99 -26.03
CA ARG A 498 0.28 13.38 -26.99
C ARG A 498 -0.42 12.97 -28.27
N CYS A 499 -1.71 12.66 -28.20
CA CYS A 499 -2.52 12.37 -29.36
C CYS A 499 -2.87 13.65 -30.14
N ALA A 500 -3.29 14.72 -29.44
CA ALA A 500 -3.60 15.99 -30.04
C ALA A 500 -2.39 16.59 -30.77
N LEU A 501 -1.22 16.60 -30.13
CA LEU A 501 0.04 17.03 -30.74
C LEU A 501 0.41 16.19 -31.98
N TRP A 502 0.26 14.87 -31.89
CA TRP A 502 0.58 14.00 -33.03
C TRP A 502 -0.35 14.18 -34.23
N LEU A 503 -1.64 14.44 -33.99
CA LEU A 503 -2.63 14.66 -35.03
C LEU A 503 -2.64 16.10 -35.54
N GLU A 504 -1.94 17.01 -34.86
CA GLU A 504 -2.04 18.46 -35.09
C GLU A 504 -3.50 18.96 -35.07
N LYS A 505 -4.30 18.37 -34.14
CA LYS A 505 -5.73 18.65 -34.00
C LYS A 505 -6.03 19.17 -32.59
N LYS A 506 -6.88 20.20 -32.51
CA LYS A 506 -7.43 20.65 -31.23
C LYS A 506 -8.56 19.76 -30.71
N ASN A 507 -9.36 19.17 -31.58
CA ASN A 507 -10.49 18.31 -31.23
C ASN A 507 -10.15 16.84 -31.50
N ILE A 508 -10.12 16.01 -30.46
CA ILE A 508 -9.81 14.59 -30.50
C ILE A 508 -10.92 13.75 -29.86
N ASN A 509 -11.03 12.50 -30.26
CA ASN A 509 -11.99 11.56 -29.71
C ASN A 509 -11.33 10.24 -29.30
N ILE A 510 -12.10 9.30 -28.75
CA ILE A 510 -11.61 7.99 -28.29
C ILE A 510 -10.95 7.19 -29.42
N ILE A 511 -11.51 7.22 -30.62
CA ILE A 511 -10.97 6.49 -31.77
C ILE A 511 -9.60 7.05 -32.18
N ASP A 512 -9.41 8.37 -32.11
CA ASP A 512 -8.12 9.00 -32.36
C ASP A 512 -7.07 8.57 -31.30
N LEU A 513 -7.47 8.46 -30.03
CA LEU A 513 -6.60 7.96 -28.97
C LEU A 513 -6.15 6.51 -29.19
N PHE A 514 -7.07 5.64 -29.62
CA PHE A 514 -6.73 4.24 -29.94
C PHE A 514 -5.82 4.15 -31.16
N LYS A 515 -6.06 4.94 -32.22
CA LYS A 515 -5.14 5.03 -33.37
C LYS A 515 -3.74 5.47 -32.94
N HIS A 516 -3.66 6.51 -32.08
CA HIS A 516 -2.38 7.00 -31.57
C HIS A 516 -1.68 5.94 -30.70
N SER A 517 -2.40 5.26 -29.81
CA SER A 517 -1.82 4.25 -28.91
C SER A 517 -1.35 3.01 -29.66
N SER A 518 -1.98 2.65 -30.77
CA SER A 518 -1.63 1.50 -31.61
C SER A 518 -0.52 1.79 -32.62
N LYS A 519 -0.08 3.04 -32.76
CA LYS A 519 0.99 3.43 -33.68
C LYS A 519 2.32 2.82 -33.23
N THR A 520 3.10 2.39 -34.22
CA THR A 520 4.49 1.99 -34.01
C THR A 520 5.32 3.17 -33.53
N ARG A 521 6.03 3.03 -32.43
CA ARG A 521 6.92 4.04 -31.84
C ARG A 521 8.33 3.52 -31.76
N LYS A 522 9.29 4.41 -32.04
CA LYS A 522 10.70 4.16 -31.84
C LYS A 522 11.06 4.46 -30.38
N PHE A 523 11.71 3.52 -29.72
CA PHE A 523 12.24 3.69 -28.36
C PHE A 523 13.76 3.61 -28.41
N SER A 524 14.42 4.60 -27.85
CA SER A 524 15.86 4.64 -27.61
C SER A 524 16.20 3.88 -26.33
N ASP A 525 17.47 3.43 -26.23
CA ASP A 525 18.02 2.79 -25.03
C ASP A 525 17.51 1.38 -24.69
N ILE A 526 16.80 0.73 -25.61
CA ILE A 526 16.42 -0.68 -25.48
C ILE A 526 17.42 -1.55 -26.27
N ASN A 527 18.30 -2.24 -25.55
CA ASN A 527 19.27 -3.13 -26.17
C ASN A 527 18.68 -4.54 -26.37
N LEU A 528 18.33 -4.89 -27.61
CA LEU A 528 17.90 -6.24 -27.97
C LEU A 528 18.71 -6.76 -29.17
N ASN A 529 19.19 -8.00 -29.05
CA ASN A 529 19.87 -8.64 -30.15
C ASN A 529 18.86 -9.21 -31.17
N CYS A 530 18.97 -8.81 -32.43
CA CYS A 530 18.13 -9.37 -33.48
C CYS A 530 18.64 -10.73 -33.92
N LYS A 531 17.90 -11.79 -33.63
CA LYS A 531 18.26 -13.15 -33.99
C LYS A 531 18.28 -13.40 -35.51
N PHE A 532 17.69 -12.51 -36.33
CA PHE A 532 17.61 -12.66 -37.77
C PHE A 532 18.77 -11.97 -38.52
N CYS A 533 19.22 -10.81 -38.07
CA CYS A 533 20.34 -10.10 -38.69
C CYS A 533 21.61 -10.09 -37.83
N GLY A 534 21.58 -10.67 -36.62
CA GLY A 534 22.73 -10.81 -35.74
C GLY A 534 23.22 -9.49 -35.11
N LYS A 535 22.52 -8.36 -35.37
CA LYS A 535 22.93 -7.03 -34.87
C LYS A 535 22.26 -6.70 -33.56
N MET A 536 23.02 -6.09 -32.63
CA MET A 536 22.48 -5.46 -31.45
C MET A 536 21.77 -4.16 -31.84
N GLN A 537 20.50 -4.05 -31.50
CA GLN A 537 19.68 -2.87 -31.78
C GLN A 537 19.64 -2.00 -30.53
N LYS A 538 20.01 -0.73 -30.65
CA LYS A 538 19.88 0.28 -29.59
C LYS A 538 18.50 0.97 -29.63
N ASP A 539 17.94 1.07 -30.83
CA ASP A 539 16.64 1.67 -31.09
C ASP A 539 15.69 0.59 -31.62
N ILE A 540 14.49 0.51 -31.07
CA ILE A 540 13.54 -0.55 -31.41
C ILE A 540 12.17 0.06 -31.66
N ASN A 541 11.50 -0.43 -32.70
CA ASN A 541 10.12 -0.10 -32.97
C ASN A 541 9.21 -0.98 -32.12
N ILE A 542 8.29 -0.37 -31.39
CA ILE A 542 7.29 -1.06 -30.58
C ILE A 542 5.89 -0.70 -31.07
N THR A 543 5.11 -1.72 -31.38
CA THR A 543 3.69 -1.60 -31.72
C THR A 543 2.87 -2.28 -30.64
N LYS A 544 1.79 -1.62 -30.15
CA LYS A 544 0.83 -2.19 -29.23
C LYS A 544 -0.45 -2.53 -29.97
N LYS A 545 -1.03 -3.71 -29.73
CA LYS A 545 -2.31 -4.14 -30.29
C LYS A 545 -3.17 -4.81 -29.22
N PHE A 546 -4.45 -4.60 -29.24
CA PHE A 546 -5.38 -5.35 -28.42
C PHE A 546 -5.56 -6.73 -29.02
N TYR A 547 -5.25 -7.76 -28.25
CA TYR A 547 -5.50 -9.13 -28.65
C TYR A 547 -6.93 -9.54 -28.32
N THR A 548 -7.39 -9.26 -27.09
CA THR A 548 -8.78 -9.44 -26.66
C THR A 548 -9.36 -8.12 -26.16
N SER A 549 -10.66 -8.05 -25.97
CA SER A 549 -11.35 -6.94 -25.34
C SER A 549 -12.23 -7.45 -24.18
N PRO A 550 -12.38 -6.68 -23.08
CA PRO A 550 -13.18 -7.05 -21.91
C PRO A 550 -14.68 -6.85 -22.17
N LEU A 551 -15.52 -7.40 -21.29
CA LEU A 551 -16.95 -7.08 -21.29
C LEU A 551 -17.23 -5.65 -20.79
N ASN A 552 -16.43 -5.19 -19.83
CA ASN A 552 -16.47 -3.82 -19.34
C ASN A 552 -15.09 -3.20 -19.56
N LEU A 553 -15.04 -2.13 -20.33
CA LEU A 553 -13.81 -1.42 -20.68
C LEU A 553 -13.68 -0.16 -19.83
N VAL A 554 -12.58 -0.05 -19.09
CA VAL A 554 -12.22 1.14 -18.33
C VAL A 554 -11.07 1.85 -19.02
N LEU A 555 -11.31 3.09 -19.44
CA LEU A 555 -10.33 3.98 -20.03
C LEU A 555 -9.96 5.04 -19.01
N CYS A 556 -8.68 5.16 -18.70
CA CYS A 556 -8.14 6.17 -17.81
C CYS A 556 -7.29 7.16 -18.59
N PHE A 557 -7.24 8.40 -18.11
CA PHE A 557 -6.59 9.49 -18.81
C PHE A 557 -5.49 10.09 -17.95
N ASP A 558 -4.34 10.30 -18.55
CA ASP A 558 -3.15 10.89 -17.94
C ASP A 558 -2.90 12.24 -18.66
N TYR A 559 -3.03 13.35 -17.93
CA TYR A 559 -2.88 14.71 -18.44
C TYR A 559 -1.61 15.36 -17.85
N SER A 560 -0.97 16.23 -18.62
CA SER A 560 -0.08 17.28 -18.13
C SER A 560 -0.81 18.63 -18.18
N ASP A 561 -0.58 19.52 -17.24
CA ASP A 561 -1.44 20.69 -16.94
C ASP A 561 -1.39 21.83 -17.98
N GLU A 562 -0.76 21.67 -19.15
CA GLU A 562 -0.42 22.83 -20.02
C GLU A 562 -1.10 22.88 -21.39
N ASP A 563 -1.95 21.93 -21.80
CA ASP A 563 -2.39 21.84 -23.20
C ASP A 563 -3.87 22.19 -23.47
N GLU A 564 -4.09 23.14 -24.39
CA GLU A 564 -5.41 23.49 -24.93
C GLU A 564 -5.87 22.48 -26.00
N PHE A 565 -6.60 21.43 -25.61
CA PHE A 565 -7.33 20.57 -26.55
C PHE A 565 -8.75 20.29 -26.04
N GLU A 566 -9.65 20.01 -26.96
CA GLU A 566 -11.02 19.58 -26.66
C GLU A 566 -11.13 18.07 -26.86
N PHE A 567 -11.55 17.34 -25.82
CA PHE A 567 -11.81 15.92 -25.91
C PHE A 567 -13.29 15.63 -26.00
N LYS A 568 -13.71 15.04 -27.13
CA LYS A 568 -15.09 14.63 -27.34
C LYS A 568 -15.36 13.25 -26.81
N ILE A 569 -16.21 13.16 -25.79
CA ILE A 569 -16.69 11.89 -25.24
C ILE A 569 -17.79 11.34 -26.14
N GLU A 570 -17.69 10.05 -26.49
CA GLU A 570 -18.66 9.34 -27.31
C GLU A 570 -19.45 8.38 -26.44
N GLU A 571 -20.79 8.45 -26.50
CA GLU A 571 -21.67 7.58 -25.73
C GLU A 571 -21.59 6.11 -26.19
N ASN A 572 -21.36 5.89 -27.50
CA ASN A 572 -21.19 4.58 -28.09
C ASN A 572 -19.91 4.54 -28.93
N ILE A 573 -19.11 3.51 -28.73
CA ILE A 573 -17.84 3.33 -29.47
C ILE A 573 -17.77 1.92 -30.07
N ASN A 574 -17.08 1.81 -31.21
CA ASN A 574 -16.78 0.53 -31.84
C ASN A 574 -15.25 0.39 -31.95
N LEU A 575 -14.68 -0.65 -31.34
CA LEU A 575 -13.24 -0.92 -31.31
C LEU A 575 -12.82 -2.10 -32.20
N SER A 576 -13.67 -2.58 -33.11
CA SER A 576 -13.39 -3.75 -33.96
C SER A 576 -12.09 -3.63 -34.75
N GLN A 577 -11.72 -2.43 -35.19
CA GLN A 577 -10.47 -2.19 -35.93
C GLN A 577 -9.20 -2.28 -35.08
N PHE A 578 -9.32 -2.27 -33.74
CA PHE A 578 -8.18 -2.30 -32.82
C PHE A 578 -8.02 -3.63 -32.09
N VAL A 579 -9.02 -4.52 -32.15
CA VAL A 579 -9.04 -5.83 -31.49
C VAL A 579 -8.79 -6.93 -32.52
N GLU A 580 -7.83 -7.83 -32.26
CA GLU A 580 -7.51 -8.93 -33.19
C GLU A 580 -8.55 -10.07 -33.15
N ARG A 581 -8.99 -10.45 -31.94
CA ARG A 581 -9.93 -11.59 -31.74
C ARG A 581 -11.38 -11.13 -31.71
N THR A 582 -11.83 -10.47 -32.78
CA THR A 582 -13.23 -10.05 -32.96
C THR A 582 -14.21 -11.21 -33.09
N ASP A 583 -13.68 -12.41 -33.37
CA ASP A 583 -14.44 -13.68 -33.47
C ASP A 583 -14.99 -14.15 -32.11
N ILE A 584 -14.32 -13.79 -31.00
CA ILE A 584 -14.67 -14.19 -29.62
C ILE A 584 -14.98 -13.03 -28.71
N CYS A 585 -14.68 -11.80 -29.11
CA CYS A 585 -14.81 -10.62 -28.28
C CYS A 585 -15.87 -9.65 -28.80
N LYS A 586 -16.63 -9.05 -27.90
CA LYS A 586 -17.51 -7.93 -28.23
C LYS A 586 -16.68 -6.65 -28.35
N THR A 587 -16.99 -5.84 -29.36
CA THR A 587 -16.23 -4.62 -29.68
C THR A 587 -17.08 -3.36 -29.70
N ASN A 588 -18.42 -3.50 -29.56
CA ASN A 588 -19.34 -2.38 -29.41
C ASN A 588 -19.57 -2.11 -27.92
N TYR A 589 -19.37 -0.86 -27.51
CA TYR A 589 -19.46 -0.43 -26.13
C TYR A 589 -20.37 0.78 -26.02
N ARG A 590 -21.08 0.87 -24.88
CA ARG A 590 -21.84 2.06 -24.47
C ARG A 590 -21.29 2.61 -23.17
N LEU A 591 -21.24 3.92 -23.04
CA LEU A 591 -20.80 4.62 -21.82
C LEU A 591 -21.85 4.45 -20.72
N VAL A 592 -21.38 4.12 -19.51
CA VAL A 592 -22.21 3.97 -18.32
C VAL A 592 -21.70 4.76 -17.12
N GLY A 593 -20.47 5.26 -17.18
CA GLY A 593 -19.89 6.09 -16.12
C GLY A 593 -18.72 6.91 -16.61
N ALA A 594 -18.50 8.06 -15.97
CA ALA A 594 -17.37 8.95 -16.20
C ALA A 594 -16.93 9.62 -14.89
N ILE A 595 -15.64 9.85 -14.74
CA ILE A 595 -15.04 10.55 -13.59
C ILE A 595 -14.26 11.75 -14.09
N PHE A 596 -14.48 12.89 -13.41
CA PHE A 596 -13.79 14.15 -13.66
C PHE A 596 -13.18 14.69 -12.38
N THR A 597 -12.23 15.63 -12.51
CA THR A 597 -11.82 16.50 -11.44
C THR A 597 -12.44 17.88 -11.61
N GLU A 598 -12.83 18.48 -10.49
CA GLU A 598 -13.28 19.87 -10.39
C GLU A 598 -12.34 20.61 -9.45
N GLU A 599 -12.02 21.87 -9.76
CA GLU A 599 -11.25 22.75 -8.86
C GLU A 599 -12.01 22.93 -7.54
N SER A 600 -11.32 22.85 -6.42
CA SER A 600 -11.91 23.08 -5.11
C SER A 600 -11.82 24.56 -4.76
N GLU A 601 -12.95 25.20 -4.48
CA GLU A 601 -12.98 26.60 -4.00
C GLU A 601 -12.38 26.76 -2.58
N GLU A 602 -12.28 25.66 -1.81
CA GLU A 602 -11.84 25.69 -0.41
C GLU A 602 -10.35 25.37 -0.21
N ASP A 603 -9.66 24.79 -1.19
CA ASP A 603 -8.27 24.37 -1.07
C ASP A 603 -7.61 24.29 -2.47
N GLU A 604 -6.79 25.30 -2.83
CA GLU A 604 -6.14 25.42 -4.14
C GLU A 604 -5.28 24.19 -4.54
N ASN A 605 -4.98 23.30 -3.61
CA ASN A 605 -4.19 22.08 -3.82
C ASN A 605 -5.04 20.79 -3.86
N ASN A 606 -6.37 20.89 -3.89
CA ASN A 606 -7.24 19.73 -3.65
C ASN A 606 -8.37 19.61 -4.66
N ASP A 607 -8.09 19.06 -5.87
CA ASP A 607 -9.14 18.76 -6.84
C ASP A 607 -10.18 17.81 -6.25
N LYS A 608 -11.42 18.06 -6.50
CA LYS A 608 -12.56 17.24 -6.10
C LYS A 608 -12.94 16.29 -7.21
N TYR A 609 -13.00 14.99 -6.91
CA TYR A 609 -13.47 14.01 -7.87
C TYR A 609 -15.00 13.95 -7.88
N VAL A 610 -15.57 14.05 -9.07
CA VAL A 610 -17.00 13.90 -9.33
C VAL A 610 -17.25 12.79 -10.32
N SER A 611 -18.44 12.20 -10.29
CA SER A 611 -18.78 11.11 -11.19
C SER A 611 -20.16 11.31 -11.84
N TYR A 612 -20.24 10.92 -13.09
CA TYR A 612 -21.48 10.75 -13.83
C TYR A 612 -21.74 9.25 -13.99
N THR A 613 -22.93 8.81 -13.68
CA THR A 613 -23.32 7.40 -13.80
C THR A 613 -24.67 7.24 -14.47
N LYS A 614 -24.79 6.24 -15.32
CA LYS A 614 -26.02 5.94 -16.03
C LYS A 614 -26.80 4.84 -15.31
N THR A 615 -28.01 5.13 -14.91
CA THR A 615 -28.90 4.17 -14.26
C THR A 615 -29.39 3.12 -15.24
N PRO A 616 -29.90 1.95 -14.81
CA PRO A 616 -30.44 0.90 -15.70
C PRO A 616 -31.56 1.38 -16.62
N ASN A 617 -32.36 2.36 -16.20
CA ASN A 617 -33.42 2.98 -17.01
C ASN A 617 -32.93 4.09 -17.94
N GLY A 618 -31.59 4.27 -18.04
CA GLY A 618 -30.96 5.16 -19.02
C GLY A 618 -30.77 6.61 -18.56
N GLN A 619 -31.20 6.97 -17.36
CA GLN A 619 -31.04 8.32 -16.81
C GLN A 619 -29.61 8.53 -16.27
N TRP A 620 -29.02 9.70 -16.56
CA TRP A 620 -27.76 10.11 -16.01
C TRP A 620 -27.94 10.73 -14.61
N LYS A 621 -27.01 10.42 -13.72
CA LYS A 621 -26.86 11.00 -12.37
C LYS A 621 -25.47 11.62 -12.24
N TYR A 622 -25.43 12.83 -11.71
CA TYR A 622 -24.20 13.50 -11.26
C TYR A 622 -24.04 13.27 -9.77
N CYS A 623 -22.84 12.87 -9.33
CA CYS A 623 -22.52 12.58 -7.94
C CYS A 623 -21.26 13.37 -7.53
N SER A 624 -21.39 14.23 -6.51
CA SER A 624 -20.30 15.06 -5.97
C SER A 624 -20.40 15.09 -4.45
N GLY A 625 -19.51 14.35 -3.78
CA GLY A 625 -19.58 14.19 -2.32
C GLY A 625 -20.91 13.59 -1.91
N ASN A 626 -21.68 14.32 -1.10
CA ASN A 626 -23.01 13.92 -0.61
C ASN A 626 -24.16 14.33 -1.55
N ASN A 627 -23.87 15.03 -2.64
CA ASN A 627 -24.87 15.53 -3.56
C ASN A 627 -25.04 14.56 -4.76
N VAL A 628 -26.25 14.06 -4.95
CA VAL A 628 -26.64 13.27 -6.12
C VAL A 628 -27.85 13.92 -6.78
N GLN A 629 -27.70 14.30 -8.03
CA GLN A 629 -28.75 14.97 -8.79
C GLN A 629 -28.92 14.35 -10.19
N ASN A 630 -30.09 14.59 -10.79
CA ASN A 630 -30.34 14.19 -12.17
C ASN A 630 -29.45 15.02 -13.10
N SER A 631 -28.95 14.39 -14.14
CA SER A 631 -28.10 15.04 -15.14
C SER A 631 -28.39 14.52 -16.55
N SER A 632 -27.63 15.01 -17.52
CA SER A 632 -27.71 14.63 -18.92
C SER A 632 -26.34 14.33 -19.51
N PHE A 633 -26.33 13.62 -20.64
CA PHE A 633 -25.08 13.39 -21.38
C PHE A 633 -24.45 14.70 -21.88
N ASN A 634 -25.26 15.72 -22.20
CA ASN A 634 -24.76 17.02 -22.63
C ASN A 634 -24.03 17.75 -21.50
N GLU A 635 -24.53 17.66 -20.26
CA GLU A 635 -23.85 18.24 -19.09
C GLU A 635 -22.51 17.56 -18.85
N LEU A 636 -22.46 16.21 -18.95
CA LEU A 636 -21.23 15.43 -18.85
C LEU A 636 -20.17 15.90 -19.88
N GLN A 637 -20.57 16.22 -21.11
CA GLN A 637 -19.65 16.68 -22.15
C GLN A 637 -19.06 18.07 -21.89
N ASN A 638 -19.69 18.89 -21.06
CA ASN A 638 -19.20 20.23 -20.71
C ASN A 638 -18.09 20.22 -19.65
N HIS A 639 -17.86 19.09 -19.00
CA HIS A 639 -16.78 18.97 -18.03
C HIS A 639 -15.41 18.85 -18.70
N LYS A 640 -14.44 19.57 -18.14
CA LYS A 640 -13.01 19.47 -18.47
C LYS A 640 -12.35 18.43 -17.51
N HIS A 641 -11.10 18.07 -17.77
CA HIS A 641 -10.29 17.25 -16.88
C HIS A 641 -10.88 15.87 -16.55
N ILE A 642 -11.25 15.15 -17.59
CA ILE A 642 -11.72 13.77 -17.50
C ILE A 642 -10.61 12.85 -16.95
N GLN A 643 -10.95 12.01 -15.98
CA GLN A 643 -10.00 11.05 -15.36
C GLN A 643 -10.25 9.62 -15.81
N ALA A 644 -11.50 9.21 -15.96
CA ALA A 644 -11.82 7.87 -16.41
C ALA A 644 -13.19 7.79 -17.12
N LEU A 645 -13.32 6.86 -18.05
CA LEU A 645 -14.58 6.47 -18.71
C LEU A 645 -14.82 4.98 -18.52
N PHE A 646 -16.05 4.64 -18.18
CA PHE A 646 -16.53 3.26 -17.96
C PHE A 646 -17.52 2.88 -19.03
N TYR A 647 -17.12 1.91 -19.84
CA TYR A 647 -17.94 1.37 -20.93
C TYR A 647 -18.34 -0.07 -20.64
N THR A 648 -19.55 -0.46 -21.04
CA THR A 648 -19.99 -1.86 -21.03
C THR A 648 -20.37 -2.29 -22.44
N THR A 649 -20.22 -3.57 -22.74
CA THR A 649 -20.64 -4.10 -24.06
C THR A 649 -22.14 -3.93 -24.25
N SER A 650 -22.52 -3.45 -25.42
CA SER A 650 -23.92 -3.32 -25.86
C SER A 650 -24.53 -4.65 -26.30
#